data_67f8ce143e61eaf0c29f2968a8097ed1
#
_entry.id   67f8ce143e61eaf0c29f2968a8097ed1
#
_cell.length_a   1.000
_cell.length_b   1.000
_cell.length_c   1.000
_cell.angle_alpha   90.00
_cell.angle_beta   90.00
_cell.angle_gamma   90.00
#
_symmetry.space_group_name_H-M   'P 1'
#
loop_
_entity.id
_entity.type
_entity.pdbx_description
1 polymer ?
#
loop_
_entity_poly.entity_id
_entity_poly.type
_entity_poly.pdbx_seq_one_letter_code
_entity_poly.pdbx_strand_id
1 'polypeptide(L)'
;MGVHYLERMFSPRSVAVYGASDTADSIGHAVFQNILASGYGGDVHAINLRHKKVADLPAVASACEIGKPVDLAVITTSGKSLQEIIRDCGKAGIGNAVIISQGLATAGDKQAALLQDVAQLARKHKVRLLGPNLFGLMRPRIGLNASTFDANILPGNLALVSQSTALASTILDWAHTNQVGFSSVVSLGASADLDVGEVLNYLVNDNQTRAILLYLEGVRDARSFMSALRAAARAKPVIAIKAGRAGGVNVMARTHSGAMVGRDDAFEAALRRAGAVRVHSVVELFAAARVLTSNYRTQGRRLAVVTNGAGPGVMTADRALDLNVAVAHLDGATVSKLDKLLPANWSHSNPIDIIGDADPARFEVAIEAALEDPNVDGVVVNFTPQMRTDPIRTAEALVRLRGKSNKPLLPVWMGEGKVAAARKVFQQAKMANYRTPEHAVEVFYALASYEHNQQLLLQVPGPLAHNDDPRVDQARLLIESVLAQGRTVLTESEAKAVLAEFHIPVNLTRLAKSADEAVRLAGEIGYPVVLKIESYDILHKTDVGGVVLNLDSEAAVRQAYADIWNRVRDRRPDARLSGITVQPMIRRCNARELMVGVVHDKVFGPLISFGTGGVAVEVIGDRSVSLPPLNEFLVNNMIRRTRAAKMLGEFRNMPPVNMEALQSLLLRVSELVCELPHIQEIDINPVLLDDQGALAVDARIIVRQWQPGRDRYSHMAIYPYPAHLERQVHCRDGMPMTVRPIRPEDAAMHRGFFHKLSDETRYNRLMNTLRELSPAMMVRFTQLDYAREMALIGVVQEHGEDAIVGVSRFVTNPDADSCEFALVIRDDFQGQGLGRILMEQLFDAAREKGLKVMEGEIFANNTNMLKLMTKLGFELGPHTEDPGLRMAVKQL
;
A
#
# COMPACT_ATOMS: atom_id res chain seq x y z
N MET A 1 19.08 5.54 -16.90
CA MET A 1 18.83 5.55 -15.43
C MET A 1 20.18 5.48 -14.77
N GLY A 2 20.56 6.52 -14.03
CA GLY A 2 21.82 6.54 -13.25
C GLY A 2 21.87 5.43 -12.21
N VAL A 3 23.08 5.12 -11.72
CA VAL A 3 23.31 4.11 -10.67
C VAL A 3 22.55 4.54 -9.40
N HIS A 4 21.76 3.62 -8.82
CA HIS A 4 21.01 3.91 -7.61
C HIS A 4 21.95 4.31 -6.46
N TYR A 5 21.66 5.38 -5.73
CA TYR A 5 22.54 5.93 -4.68
C TYR A 5 22.89 4.92 -3.55
N LEU A 6 22.08 3.86 -3.35
CA LEU A 6 22.35 2.75 -2.43
C LEU A 6 23.14 1.59 -3.08
N GLU A 7 23.48 1.65 -4.37
CA GLU A 7 24.18 0.55 -5.03
C GLU A 7 25.50 0.21 -4.31
N ARG A 8 26.26 1.23 -3.89
CA ARG A 8 27.50 1.02 -3.14
C ARG A 8 27.31 0.46 -1.72
N MET A 9 26.10 0.58 -1.15
CA MET A 9 25.77 -0.08 0.12
C MET A 9 25.49 -1.57 -0.07
N PHE A 10 24.74 -1.92 -1.13
CA PHE A 10 24.29 -3.29 -1.39
C PHE A 10 25.25 -4.11 -2.27
N SER A 11 26.08 -3.46 -3.06
CA SER A 11 27.08 -4.08 -3.94
C SER A 11 28.44 -3.38 -3.81
N PRO A 12 28.99 -3.27 -2.59
CA PRO A 12 30.27 -2.59 -2.39
C PRO A 12 31.40 -3.36 -3.04
N ARG A 13 32.42 -2.64 -3.54
CA ARG A 13 33.68 -3.19 -4.02
C ARG A 13 34.77 -3.20 -2.92
N SER A 14 34.55 -2.40 -1.89
CA SER A 14 35.42 -2.28 -0.73
C SER A 14 34.63 -1.99 0.55
N VAL A 15 35.04 -2.61 1.66
CA VAL A 15 34.43 -2.50 2.97
C VAL A 15 35.46 -2.12 4.02
N ALA A 16 35.16 -1.11 4.85
CA ALA A 16 35.98 -0.76 6.01
C ALA A 16 35.21 -1.08 7.30
N VAL A 17 35.79 -1.87 8.21
CA VAL A 17 35.18 -2.29 9.47
C VAL A 17 35.75 -1.49 10.63
N TYR A 18 34.99 -0.53 11.14
CA TYR A 18 35.30 0.23 12.35
C TYR A 18 35.06 -0.60 13.60
N GLY A 19 36.10 -0.82 14.38
CA GLY A 19 36.06 -1.68 15.57
C GLY A 19 36.36 -3.14 15.26
N ALA A 20 36.95 -3.45 14.11
CA ALA A 20 37.48 -4.79 13.84
C ALA A 20 38.40 -5.23 14.98
N SER A 21 38.31 -6.49 15.46
CA SER A 21 38.95 -6.96 16.69
C SER A 21 39.27 -8.45 16.62
N ASP A 22 40.33 -8.87 17.30
CA ASP A 22 40.67 -10.29 17.55
C ASP A 22 40.04 -10.81 18.86
N THR A 23 39.35 -9.98 19.62
CA THR A 23 38.65 -10.38 20.87
C THR A 23 37.43 -11.26 20.54
N ALA A 24 37.48 -12.54 20.87
CA ALA A 24 36.52 -13.58 20.42
C ALA A 24 35.06 -13.24 20.65
N ASP A 25 34.67 -12.65 21.79
CA ASP A 25 33.26 -12.37 22.12
C ASP A 25 32.83 -10.96 21.72
N SER A 26 33.60 -10.26 20.91
CA SER A 26 33.23 -8.91 20.46
C SER A 26 32.43 -8.92 19.16
N ILE A 27 31.48 -7.97 19.03
CA ILE A 27 30.73 -7.76 17.79
C ILE A 27 31.69 -7.50 16.62
N GLY A 28 32.76 -6.74 16.85
CA GLY A 28 33.79 -6.43 15.84
C GLY A 28 34.50 -7.66 15.33
N HIS A 29 34.78 -8.64 16.22
CA HIS A 29 35.37 -9.93 15.83
C HIS A 29 34.40 -10.73 14.95
N ALA A 30 33.16 -10.94 15.45
CA ALA A 30 32.15 -11.73 14.74
C ALA A 30 31.91 -11.19 13.33
N VAL A 31 31.66 -9.88 13.19
CA VAL A 31 31.37 -9.26 11.90
C VAL A 31 32.58 -9.31 10.96
N PHE A 32 33.78 -9.05 11.47
CA PHE A 32 35.01 -9.05 10.66
C PHE A 32 35.33 -10.46 10.16
N GLN A 33 35.23 -11.46 11.02
CA GLN A 33 35.39 -12.87 10.64
C GLN A 33 34.33 -13.33 9.62
N ASN A 34 33.08 -12.95 9.82
CA ASN A 34 32.02 -13.28 8.88
C ASN A 34 32.27 -12.72 7.47
N ILE A 35 32.75 -11.48 7.35
CA ILE A 35 33.09 -10.90 6.05
C ILE A 35 34.25 -11.67 5.40
N LEU A 36 35.27 -12.04 6.16
CA LEU A 36 36.42 -12.77 5.64
C LEU A 36 36.08 -14.21 5.25
N ALA A 37 35.25 -14.89 6.04
CA ALA A 37 34.87 -16.28 5.84
C ALA A 37 33.80 -16.51 4.77
N SER A 38 33.02 -15.48 4.41
CA SER A 38 31.87 -15.61 3.51
C SER A 38 32.19 -15.64 2.02
N GLY A 39 33.47 -15.49 1.65
CA GLY A 39 33.92 -15.47 0.25
C GLY A 39 33.71 -14.14 -0.46
N TYR A 40 33.66 -13.05 0.27
CA TYR A 40 33.55 -11.71 -0.30
C TYR A 40 34.78 -11.37 -1.14
N GLY A 41 34.58 -11.05 -2.42
CA GLY A 41 35.63 -10.80 -3.40
C GLY A 41 36.17 -9.36 -3.44
N GLY A 42 35.66 -8.46 -2.62
CA GLY A 42 36.09 -7.05 -2.57
C GLY A 42 37.20 -6.81 -1.53
N ASP A 43 37.74 -5.59 -1.53
CA ASP A 43 38.77 -5.17 -0.57
C ASP A 43 38.16 -5.03 0.85
N VAL A 44 38.81 -5.60 1.87
CA VAL A 44 38.42 -5.51 3.28
C VAL A 44 39.50 -4.80 4.09
N HIS A 45 39.07 -3.74 4.80
CA HIS A 45 39.98 -2.90 5.59
C HIS A 45 39.59 -2.93 7.06
N ALA A 46 40.52 -3.22 7.95
CA ALA A 46 40.35 -3.15 9.40
C ALA A 46 40.62 -1.74 9.91
N ILE A 47 39.70 -1.15 10.69
CA ILE A 47 39.92 0.11 11.38
C ILE A 47 39.90 -0.15 12.89
N ASN A 48 41.03 0.10 13.57
CA ASN A 48 41.16 -0.08 15.01
C ASN A 48 42.15 0.96 15.59
N LEU A 49 41.75 1.67 16.64
CA LEU A 49 42.55 2.70 17.30
C LEU A 49 43.71 2.14 18.16
N ARG A 50 43.67 0.86 18.52
CA ARG A 50 44.61 0.25 19.48
C ARG A 50 45.53 -0.77 18.87
N HIS A 51 45.09 -1.50 17.84
CA HIS A 51 45.83 -2.59 17.23
C HIS A 51 46.21 -2.23 15.80
N LYS A 52 47.46 -2.48 15.43
CA LYS A 52 47.98 -2.28 14.07
C LYS A 52 47.73 -3.45 13.12
N LYS A 53 47.24 -4.57 13.64
CA LYS A 53 46.80 -5.76 12.89
C LYS A 53 45.58 -6.37 13.55
N VAL A 54 44.68 -6.90 12.74
CA VAL A 54 43.51 -7.69 13.15
C VAL A 54 43.34 -8.81 12.12
N ALA A 55 43.20 -10.07 12.55
CA ALA A 55 43.13 -11.26 11.70
C ALA A 55 44.24 -11.28 10.62
N ASP A 56 45.50 -10.98 11.05
CA ASP A 56 46.66 -10.85 10.18
C ASP A 56 46.62 -9.75 9.10
N LEU A 57 45.57 -8.99 8.97
CA LEU A 57 45.43 -7.85 8.08
C LEU A 57 45.94 -6.56 8.74
N PRO A 58 46.60 -5.65 8.01
CA PRO A 58 46.95 -4.33 8.52
C PRO A 58 45.70 -3.57 8.97
N ALA A 59 45.74 -2.94 10.14
CA ALA A 59 44.71 -2.09 10.66
C ALA A 59 45.21 -0.64 10.80
N VAL A 60 44.36 0.31 10.37
CA VAL A 60 44.61 1.74 10.44
C VAL A 60 43.74 2.42 11.48
N ALA A 61 44.09 3.61 11.95
CA ALA A 61 43.32 4.34 12.94
C ALA A 61 42.11 5.10 12.34
N SER A 62 42.19 5.48 11.07
CA SER A 62 41.17 6.27 10.35
C SER A 62 40.99 5.75 8.91
N ALA A 63 39.81 5.85 8.36
CA ALA A 63 39.56 5.52 6.97
C ALA A 63 40.35 6.41 5.99
N CYS A 64 40.70 7.63 6.39
CA CYS A 64 41.55 8.52 5.61
C CYS A 64 42.97 7.96 5.37
N GLU A 65 43.43 7.03 6.22
CA GLU A 65 44.77 6.40 6.10
C GLU A 65 44.79 5.21 5.12
N ILE A 66 43.64 4.73 4.65
CA ILE A 66 43.53 3.60 3.70
C ILE A 66 44.11 3.96 2.33
N GLY A 67 44.03 5.21 1.92
CA GLY A 67 44.61 5.71 0.66
C GLY A 67 43.90 5.20 -0.61
N LYS A 68 42.78 4.50 -0.48
CA LYS A 68 41.91 4.01 -1.56
C LYS A 68 40.45 4.36 -1.29
N PRO A 69 39.63 4.52 -2.34
CA PRO A 69 38.18 4.70 -2.15
C PRO A 69 37.53 3.51 -1.43
N VAL A 70 36.69 3.79 -0.46
CA VAL A 70 35.91 2.79 0.26
C VAL A 70 34.42 3.03 0.03
N ASP A 71 33.68 1.99 -0.37
CA ASP A 71 32.26 2.08 -0.71
C ASP A 71 31.36 1.99 0.51
N LEU A 72 31.72 1.14 1.50
CA LEU A 72 30.89 0.83 2.66
C LEU A 72 31.69 0.84 3.95
N ALA A 73 31.19 1.56 4.96
CA ALA A 73 31.66 1.45 6.34
C ALA A 73 30.75 0.50 7.13
N VAL A 74 31.31 -0.45 7.87
CA VAL A 74 30.61 -1.29 8.84
C VAL A 74 31.07 -0.90 10.23
N ILE A 75 30.13 -0.36 11.05
CA ILE A 75 30.46 0.25 12.35
C ILE A 75 30.00 -0.69 13.47
N THR A 76 30.97 -1.25 14.21
CA THR A 76 30.73 -2.21 15.30
C THR A 76 31.10 -1.64 16.67
N THR A 77 31.48 -0.36 16.74
CA THR A 77 31.90 0.32 17.97
C THR A 77 30.73 0.80 18.80
N SER A 78 30.98 1.23 20.02
CA SER A 78 29.96 1.80 20.91
C SER A 78 29.41 3.13 20.36
N GLY A 79 28.16 3.48 20.76
CA GLY A 79 27.50 4.70 20.31
C GLY A 79 28.24 6.01 20.61
N LYS A 80 29.15 6.01 21.58
CA LYS A 80 29.93 7.21 21.97
C LYS A 80 30.88 7.70 20.87
N SER A 81 31.41 6.80 20.05
CA SER A 81 32.34 7.13 18.95
C SER A 81 31.64 7.39 17.59
N LEU A 82 30.34 7.21 17.52
CA LEU A 82 29.60 7.21 16.27
C LEU A 82 29.70 8.55 15.52
N GLN A 83 29.58 9.68 16.22
CA GLN A 83 29.71 11.00 15.60
C GLN A 83 31.09 11.25 14.99
N GLU A 84 32.15 10.77 15.64
CA GLU A 84 33.52 10.90 15.15
C GLU A 84 33.75 10.03 13.92
N ILE A 85 33.23 8.79 13.94
CA ILE A 85 33.30 7.86 12.80
C ILE A 85 32.56 8.40 11.59
N ILE A 86 31.39 9.00 11.76
CA ILE A 86 30.63 9.61 10.66
C ILE A 86 31.41 10.77 10.03
N ARG A 87 32.10 11.61 10.84
CA ARG A 87 32.96 12.67 10.32
C ARG A 87 34.17 12.10 9.56
N ASP A 88 34.74 11.00 10.06
CA ASP A 88 35.86 10.30 9.40
C ASP A 88 35.38 9.70 8.07
N CYS A 89 34.23 9.02 8.03
CA CYS A 89 33.62 8.54 6.78
C CYS A 89 33.45 9.67 5.75
N GLY A 90 32.87 10.81 6.17
CA GLY A 90 32.68 11.95 5.29
C GLY A 90 33.99 12.54 4.74
N LYS A 91 35.01 12.62 5.56
CA LYS A 91 36.36 13.07 5.11
C LYS A 91 37.03 12.10 4.14
N ALA A 92 36.83 10.79 4.36
CA ALA A 92 37.38 9.73 3.51
C ALA A 92 36.54 9.50 2.23
N GLY A 93 35.42 10.22 2.05
CA GLY A 93 34.50 10.06 0.92
C GLY A 93 33.62 8.80 0.94
N ILE A 94 33.46 8.16 2.10
CA ILE A 94 32.60 6.99 2.27
C ILE A 94 31.16 7.46 2.39
N GLY A 95 30.34 7.18 1.37
CA GLY A 95 28.93 7.63 1.31
C GLY A 95 27.91 6.72 1.96
N ASN A 96 28.30 5.51 2.46
CA ASN A 96 27.36 4.53 3.01
C ASN A 96 27.92 3.88 4.28
N ALA A 97 27.08 3.72 5.31
CA ALA A 97 27.48 3.05 6.55
C ALA A 97 26.37 2.15 7.12
N VAL A 98 26.76 0.99 7.62
CA VAL A 98 25.93 0.02 8.35
C VAL A 98 26.36 0.02 9.81
N ILE A 99 25.44 0.33 10.74
CA ILE A 99 25.73 0.52 12.16
C ILE A 99 25.18 -0.66 12.97
N ILE A 100 26.05 -1.59 13.34
CA ILE A 100 25.71 -2.84 14.08
C ILE A 100 25.77 -2.62 15.61
N SER A 101 26.10 -1.44 16.07
CA SER A 101 26.26 -1.11 17.50
C SER A 101 25.00 -1.44 18.32
N GLN A 102 25.18 -2.08 19.47
CA GLN A 102 24.10 -2.35 20.43
C GLN A 102 24.02 -1.21 21.49
N GLY A 103 22.86 -1.11 22.16
CA GLY A 103 22.65 -0.19 23.27
C GLY A 103 22.20 1.22 22.92
N LEU A 104 21.97 1.52 21.64
CA LEU A 104 21.51 2.84 21.16
C LEU A 104 19.97 2.97 21.04
N ALA A 105 19.21 1.90 21.26
CA ALA A 105 17.76 1.87 21.09
C ALA A 105 16.95 1.52 22.35
N THR A 106 17.50 1.70 23.55
CA THR A 106 16.68 1.61 24.77
C THR A 106 15.84 2.87 24.92
N ALA A 107 14.56 2.70 25.22
CA ALA A 107 13.55 3.75 25.25
C ALA A 107 13.93 4.94 26.16
N GLY A 108 13.96 6.16 25.59
CA GLY A 108 14.13 7.41 26.31
C GLY A 108 14.37 8.59 25.38
N ASP A 109 13.89 9.77 25.76
CA ASP A 109 13.97 11.00 24.95
C ASP A 109 15.42 11.40 24.60
N LYS A 110 16.39 11.10 25.48
CA LYS A 110 17.81 11.37 25.24
C LYS A 110 18.41 10.57 24.08
N GLN A 111 17.91 9.36 23.85
CA GLN A 111 18.42 8.51 22.77
C GLN A 111 17.74 8.85 21.42
N ALA A 112 16.48 9.25 21.46
CA ALA A 112 15.82 9.77 20.27
C ALA A 112 16.51 11.04 19.75
N ALA A 113 16.93 11.93 20.66
CA ALA A 113 17.71 13.12 20.33
C ALA A 113 19.10 12.75 19.73
N LEU A 114 19.81 11.79 20.35
CA LEU A 114 21.10 11.33 19.81
C LEU A 114 20.98 10.73 18.39
N LEU A 115 19.94 9.97 18.12
CA LEU A 115 19.69 9.40 16.79
C LEU A 115 19.39 10.49 15.74
N GLN A 116 18.65 11.53 16.13
CA GLN A 116 18.39 12.69 15.27
C GLN A 116 19.67 13.45 14.97
N ASP A 117 20.51 13.69 15.97
CA ASP A 117 21.80 14.38 15.81
C ASP A 117 22.73 13.60 14.90
N VAL A 118 22.79 12.26 15.08
CA VAL A 118 23.58 11.35 14.23
C VAL A 118 23.09 11.37 12.79
N ALA A 119 21.78 11.31 12.57
CA ALA A 119 21.20 11.37 11.22
C ALA A 119 21.45 12.74 10.55
N GLN A 120 21.34 13.84 11.29
CA GLN A 120 21.61 15.17 10.79
C GLN A 120 23.11 15.35 10.43
N LEU A 121 24.01 14.84 11.27
CA LEU A 121 25.43 14.85 11.00
C LEU A 121 25.80 14.04 9.76
N ALA A 122 25.19 12.86 9.61
CA ALA A 122 25.40 11.99 8.45
C ALA A 122 24.96 12.67 7.15
N ARG A 123 23.78 13.30 7.14
CA ARG A 123 23.31 14.09 5.98
C ARG A 123 24.27 15.23 5.63
N LYS A 124 24.78 15.95 6.63
CA LYS A 124 25.78 17.02 6.44
C LYS A 124 27.05 16.51 5.76
N HIS A 125 27.48 15.30 6.09
CA HIS A 125 28.66 14.64 5.51
C HIS A 125 28.33 13.75 4.30
N LYS A 126 27.09 13.75 3.80
CA LYS A 126 26.60 12.93 2.67
C LYS A 126 26.81 11.43 2.89
N VAL A 127 26.68 10.95 4.13
CA VAL A 127 26.76 9.53 4.51
C VAL A 127 25.35 9.01 4.77
N ARG A 128 24.94 7.96 4.05
CA ARG A 128 23.67 7.27 4.30
C ARG A 128 23.85 6.18 5.33
N LEU A 129 22.89 6.06 6.27
CA LEU A 129 23.02 5.18 7.42
C LEU A 129 21.95 4.09 7.42
N LEU A 130 22.37 2.82 7.51
CA LEU A 130 21.50 1.70 7.84
C LEU A 130 21.68 1.35 9.33
N GLY A 131 20.60 1.33 10.08
CA GLY A 131 20.64 1.10 11.54
C GLY A 131 20.42 2.36 12.39
N PRO A 132 20.90 2.38 13.63
CA PRO A 132 21.61 1.36 14.43
C PRO A 132 20.73 0.23 14.99
N ASN A 133 21.31 -0.61 15.85
CA ASN A 133 20.69 -1.77 16.49
C ASN A 133 20.16 -2.81 15.51
N LEU A 134 20.95 -3.15 14.53
CA LEU A 134 20.65 -4.20 13.58
C LEU A 134 21.66 -5.36 13.73
N PHE A 135 21.30 -6.54 13.19
CA PHE A 135 22.28 -7.63 13.14
C PHE A 135 23.21 -7.51 11.92
N GLY A 136 22.83 -6.77 10.88
CA GLY A 136 23.68 -6.50 9.74
C GLY A 136 22.97 -6.53 8.38
N LEU A 137 23.80 -6.59 7.34
CA LEU A 137 23.47 -6.68 5.93
C LEU A 137 24.17 -7.88 5.31
N MET A 138 23.42 -8.71 4.55
CA MET A 138 23.99 -9.84 3.82
C MET A 138 23.62 -9.78 2.35
N ARG A 139 24.60 -10.06 1.48
CA ARG A 139 24.43 -10.22 0.03
C ARG A 139 25.13 -11.52 -0.40
N PRO A 140 24.45 -12.68 -0.24
CA PRO A 140 25.07 -14.00 -0.42
C PRO A 140 25.71 -14.22 -1.80
N ARG A 141 25.15 -13.60 -2.86
CA ARG A 141 25.67 -13.76 -4.22
C ARG A 141 27.03 -13.13 -4.48
N ILE A 142 27.37 -12.08 -3.73
CA ILE A 142 28.71 -11.46 -3.78
C ILE A 142 29.58 -11.89 -2.59
N GLY A 143 29.10 -12.88 -1.81
CA GLY A 143 29.79 -13.38 -0.63
C GLY A 143 29.84 -12.39 0.54
N LEU A 144 29.06 -11.31 0.57
CA LEU A 144 29.10 -10.34 1.66
C LEU A 144 28.21 -10.78 2.83
N ASN A 145 28.85 -11.04 3.98
CA ASN A 145 28.16 -11.22 5.27
C ASN A 145 28.64 -10.17 6.28
N ALA A 146 28.13 -8.94 6.17
CA ALA A 146 28.37 -7.86 7.12
C ALA A 146 27.35 -7.92 8.26
N SER A 147 27.32 -9.03 9.01
CA SER A 147 26.37 -9.27 10.09
C SER A 147 26.97 -10.04 11.26
N THR A 148 26.22 -10.15 12.36
CA THR A 148 26.56 -10.99 13.52
C THR A 148 26.09 -12.44 13.40
N PHE A 149 25.48 -12.84 12.27
CA PHE A 149 24.99 -14.19 12.01
C PHE A 149 26.12 -15.05 11.43
N ASP A 150 26.44 -16.16 12.09
CA ASP A 150 27.66 -16.95 11.84
C ASP A 150 27.49 -18.07 10.79
N ALA A 151 26.39 -18.14 10.10
CA ALA A 151 26.13 -19.13 9.07
C ALA A 151 26.19 -18.56 7.65
N ASN A 152 26.72 -19.35 6.71
CA ASN A 152 26.66 -19.07 5.28
C ASN A 152 25.23 -19.29 4.76
N ILE A 153 24.58 -18.20 4.34
CA ILE A 153 23.26 -18.24 3.72
C ILE A 153 23.42 -18.51 2.22
N LEU A 154 22.61 -19.44 1.71
CA LEU A 154 22.61 -19.82 0.30
C LEU A 154 22.22 -18.65 -0.59
N PRO A 155 22.91 -18.44 -1.72
CA PRO A 155 22.46 -17.51 -2.75
C PRO A 155 21.10 -17.93 -3.31
N GLY A 156 20.19 -16.99 -3.46
CA GLY A 156 18.85 -17.21 -3.97
C GLY A 156 18.23 -15.96 -4.56
N ASN A 157 16.92 -15.93 -4.59
CA ASN A 157 16.15 -14.85 -5.21
C ASN A 157 15.10 -14.17 -4.29
N LEU A 158 15.15 -14.46 -2.99
CA LEU A 158 14.30 -13.82 -1.99
C LEU A 158 15.06 -12.70 -1.30
N ALA A 159 14.47 -11.52 -1.15
CA ALA A 159 14.99 -10.48 -0.27
C ALA A 159 14.21 -10.49 1.05
N LEU A 160 14.92 -10.54 2.18
CA LEU A 160 14.32 -10.40 3.51
C LEU A 160 14.65 -9.01 4.06
N VAL A 161 13.63 -8.24 4.42
CA VAL A 161 13.75 -6.95 5.10
C VAL A 161 13.01 -7.03 6.43
N SER A 162 13.73 -6.87 7.53
CA SER A 162 13.19 -7.08 8.87
C SER A 162 13.50 -5.93 9.83
N GLN A 163 12.48 -5.50 10.57
CA GLN A 163 12.65 -4.57 11.70
C GLN A 163 13.02 -5.30 13.01
N SER A 164 12.87 -6.64 13.06
CA SER A 164 13.25 -7.45 14.22
C SER A 164 14.53 -8.23 13.94
N THR A 165 15.56 -7.97 14.72
CA THR A 165 16.83 -8.69 14.70
C THR A 165 16.66 -10.16 15.07
N ALA A 166 15.95 -10.44 16.17
CA ALA A 166 15.72 -11.80 16.67
C ALA A 166 14.93 -12.66 15.68
N LEU A 167 13.86 -12.10 15.09
CA LEU A 167 13.08 -12.86 14.11
C LEU A 167 13.86 -13.10 12.83
N ALA A 168 14.66 -12.12 12.38
CA ALA A 168 15.50 -12.31 11.21
C ALA A 168 16.49 -13.47 11.41
N SER A 169 17.18 -13.54 12.57
CA SER A 169 18.08 -14.66 12.90
C SER A 169 17.35 -16.00 12.88
N THR A 170 16.15 -16.08 13.48
CA THR A 170 15.33 -17.31 13.48
C THR A 170 14.90 -17.71 12.06
N ILE A 171 14.52 -16.74 11.22
CA ILE A 171 14.17 -16.99 9.82
C ILE A 171 15.38 -17.53 9.04
N LEU A 172 16.57 -17.00 9.26
CA LEU A 172 17.80 -17.45 8.60
C LEU A 172 18.21 -18.86 9.01
N ASP A 173 18.12 -19.19 10.29
CA ASP A 173 18.37 -20.55 10.81
C ASP A 173 17.41 -21.57 10.20
N TRP A 174 16.11 -21.26 10.18
CA TRP A 174 15.10 -22.07 9.51
C TRP A 174 15.38 -22.22 8.01
N ALA A 175 15.76 -21.12 7.32
CA ALA A 175 16.04 -21.11 5.89
C ALA A 175 17.28 -21.95 5.54
N HIS A 176 18.32 -21.93 6.37
CA HIS A 176 19.50 -22.73 6.22
C HIS A 176 19.15 -24.24 6.24
N THR A 177 18.39 -24.66 7.24
CA THR A 177 17.93 -26.07 7.38
C THR A 177 17.04 -26.50 6.21
N ASN A 178 16.19 -25.59 5.68
CA ASN A 178 15.26 -25.87 4.58
C ASN A 178 15.82 -25.54 3.19
N GLN A 179 17.12 -25.23 3.07
CA GLN A 179 17.81 -24.92 1.81
C GLN A 179 17.16 -23.77 1.03
N VAL A 180 16.69 -22.74 1.75
CA VAL A 180 16.13 -21.52 1.15
C VAL A 180 17.21 -20.48 1.00
N GLY A 181 17.43 -19.99 -0.23
CA GLY A 181 18.45 -19.00 -0.54
C GLY A 181 17.89 -17.55 -0.65
N PHE A 182 18.76 -16.58 -0.36
CA PHE A 182 18.43 -15.16 -0.41
C PHE A 182 19.29 -14.40 -1.42
N SER A 183 18.68 -13.37 -2.02
CA SER A 183 19.41 -12.35 -2.79
C SER A 183 19.98 -11.27 -1.87
N SER A 184 19.21 -10.94 -0.81
CA SER A 184 19.56 -9.89 0.16
C SER A 184 18.90 -10.19 1.50
N VAL A 185 19.60 -9.91 2.59
CA VAL A 185 19.03 -9.89 3.94
C VAL A 185 19.37 -8.57 4.59
N VAL A 186 18.36 -7.79 4.95
CA VAL A 186 18.50 -6.44 5.47
C VAL A 186 17.81 -6.34 6.82
N SER A 187 18.58 -6.10 7.86
CA SER A 187 18.04 -5.68 9.15
C SER A 187 17.97 -4.15 9.17
N LEU A 188 16.86 -3.59 9.64
CA LEU A 188 16.67 -2.13 9.67
C LEU A 188 17.01 -1.52 11.03
N GLY A 189 16.87 -2.28 12.11
CA GLY A 189 17.09 -1.79 13.47
C GLY A 189 16.25 -0.56 13.81
N ALA A 190 16.88 0.45 14.39
CA ALA A 190 16.21 1.69 14.81
C ALA A 190 15.93 2.67 13.65
N SER A 191 16.38 2.39 12.44
CA SER A 191 16.13 3.17 11.21
C SER A 191 16.35 4.68 11.39
N ALA A 192 17.56 5.09 11.81
CA ALA A 192 17.86 6.50 12.07
C ALA A 192 17.78 7.37 10.80
N ASP A 193 18.21 6.83 9.65
CA ASP A 193 18.18 7.48 8.33
C ASP A 193 17.38 6.63 7.34
N LEU A 194 17.93 5.50 6.89
CA LEU A 194 17.23 4.59 5.97
C LEU A 194 16.13 3.81 6.68
N ASP A 195 14.97 3.76 6.07
CA ASP A 195 13.86 2.94 6.54
C ASP A 195 13.40 1.91 5.46
N VAL A 196 12.25 1.26 5.70
CA VAL A 196 11.69 0.26 4.78
C VAL A 196 11.51 0.82 3.38
N GLY A 197 11.09 2.08 3.25
CA GLY A 197 10.80 2.72 1.97
C GLY A 197 12.02 2.79 1.05
N GLU A 198 13.16 3.27 1.56
CA GLU A 198 14.37 3.38 0.75
C GLU A 198 14.94 2.01 0.35
N VAL A 199 14.88 1.03 1.26
CA VAL A 199 15.31 -0.34 0.93
C VAL A 199 14.41 -0.97 -0.13
N LEU A 200 13.09 -0.78 -0.05
CA LEU A 200 12.16 -1.21 -1.09
C LEU A 200 12.48 -0.56 -2.44
N ASN A 201 12.78 0.75 -2.46
CA ASN A 201 13.16 1.45 -3.68
C ASN A 201 14.40 0.85 -4.36
N TYR A 202 15.41 0.45 -3.58
CA TYR A 202 16.55 -0.26 -4.12
C TYR A 202 16.14 -1.63 -4.69
N LEU A 203 15.37 -2.41 -3.94
CA LEU A 203 14.97 -3.76 -4.32
C LEU A 203 14.03 -3.80 -5.55
N VAL A 204 13.35 -2.72 -5.90
CA VAL A 204 12.57 -2.61 -7.15
C VAL A 204 13.45 -2.96 -8.35
N ASN A 205 14.65 -2.42 -8.41
CA ASN A 205 15.57 -2.55 -9.54
C ASN A 205 16.61 -3.68 -9.37
N ASP A 206 16.68 -4.34 -8.20
CA ASP A 206 17.61 -5.44 -7.98
C ASP A 206 17.20 -6.69 -8.78
N ASN A 207 17.87 -6.94 -9.89
CA ASN A 207 17.57 -8.08 -10.79
C ASN A 207 17.79 -9.45 -10.15
N GLN A 208 18.49 -9.52 -9.01
CA GLN A 208 18.69 -10.76 -8.28
C GLN A 208 17.47 -11.14 -7.42
N THR A 209 16.63 -10.17 -7.07
CA THR A 209 15.45 -10.35 -6.22
C THR A 209 14.21 -10.61 -7.07
N ARG A 210 13.50 -11.72 -6.80
CA ARG A 210 12.22 -12.07 -7.42
C ARG A 210 11.01 -11.90 -6.51
N ALA A 211 11.20 -11.96 -5.19
CA ALA A 211 10.16 -11.66 -4.22
C ALA A 211 10.77 -11.01 -2.97
N ILE A 212 9.98 -10.19 -2.30
CA ILE A 212 10.40 -9.43 -1.11
C ILE A 212 9.58 -9.90 0.09
N LEU A 213 10.26 -10.30 1.15
CA LEU A 213 9.69 -10.71 2.41
C LEU A 213 9.89 -9.57 3.42
N LEU A 214 8.79 -9.08 4.00
CA LEU A 214 8.81 -7.99 4.97
C LEU A 214 8.37 -8.47 6.35
N TYR A 215 9.13 -8.10 7.37
CA TYR A 215 8.65 -8.11 8.74
C TYR A 215 8.57 -6.68 9.26
N LEU A 216 7.34 -6.25 9.58
CA LEU A 216 7.02 -4.87 9.95
C LEU A 216 6.52 -4.79 11.39
N GLU A 217 7.08 -3.87 12.16
CA GLU A 217 6.58 -3.47 13.48
C GLU A 217 5.83 -2.14 13.40
N GLY A 218 6.35 -1.18 12.63
CA GLY A 218 5.76 0.13 12.42
C GLY A 218 6.37 0.85 11.21
N VAL A 219 5.79 2.01 10.88
CA VAL A 219 6.22 2.86 9.77
C VAL A 219 6.39 4.27 10.29
N ARG A 220 7.43 5.00 9.84
CA ARG A 220 7.70 6.38 10.23
C ARG A 220 7.09 7.39 9.29
N ASP A 221 7.32 7.20 8.01
CA ASP A 221 6.77 8.02 6.93
C ASP A 221 5.88 7.15 6.06
N ALA A 222 4.57 7.27 6.28
CA ALA A 222 3.58 6.47 5.56
C ALA A 222 3.55 6.77 4.07
N ARG A 223 3.79 8.01 3.64
CA ARG A 223 3.78 8.39 2.23
C ARG A 223 4.96 7.76 1.49
N SER A 224 6.17 7.92 2.01
CA SER A 224 7.36 7.31 1.45
C SER A 224 7.26 5.78 1.41
N PHE A 225 6.76 5.19 2.50
CA PHE A 225 6.49 3.75 2.58
C PHE A 225 5.47 3.28 1.53
N MET A 226 4.31 3.94 1.44
CA MET A 226 3.26 3.56 0.49
C MET A 226 3.72 3.69 -0.96
N SER A 227 4.43 4.77 -1.28
CA SER A 227 5.00 5.01 -2.60
C SER A 227 6.00 3.91 -2.98
N ALA A 228 6.96 3.61 -2.10
CA ALA A 228 7.96 2.57 -2.32
C ALA A 228 7.35 1.16 -2.37
N LEU A 229 6.40 0.86 -1.49
CA LEU A 229 5.71 -0.42 -1.45
C LEU A 229 4.89 -0.66 -2.72
N ARG A 230 4.18 0.35 -3.22
CA ARG A 230 3.45 0.29 -4.49
C ARG A 230 4.40 0.06 -5.67
N ALA A 231 5.54 0.77 -5.71
CA ALA A 231 6.55 0.56 -6.73
C ALA A 231 7.13 -0.87 -6.68
N ALA A 232 7.44 -1.37 -5.48
CA ALA A 232 7.96 -2.73 -5.29
C ALA A 232 6.94 -3.80 -5.68
N ALA A 233 5.67 -3.66 -5.23
CA ALA A 233 4.62 -4.63 -5.49
C ALA A 233 4.18 -4.68 -6.97
N ARG A 234 4.36 -3.58 -7.74
CA ARG A 234 4.21 -3.59 -9.21
C ARG A 234 5.28 -4.42 -9.92
N ALA A 235 6.50 -4.42 -9.38
CA ALA A 235 7.62 -5.10 -9.99
C ALA A 235 7.75 -6.56 -9.55
N LYS A 236 7.42 -6.86 -8.29
CA LYS A 236 7.71 -8.14 -7.64
C LYS A 236 6.68 -8.44 -6.56
N PRO A 237 6.36 -9.73 -6.29
CA PRO A 237 5.56 -10.10 -5.12
C PRO A 237 6.19 -9.57 -3.83
N VAL A 238 5.40 -8.87 -3.02
CA VAL A 238 5.77 -8.44 -1.68
C VAL A 238 4.87 -9.13 -0.68
N ILE A 239 5.45 -9.87 0.26
CA ILE A 239 4.75 -10.63 1.29
C ILE A 239 5.16 -10.06 2.65
N ALA A 240 4.17 -9.70 3.49
CA ALA A 240 4.43 -8.99 4.73
C ALA A 240 3.78 -9.67 5.95
N ILE A 241 4.55 -9.77 7.02
CA ILE A 241 4.07 -10.00 8.39
C ILE A 241 4.05 -8.66 9.11
N LYS A 242 2.92 -8.31 9.74
CA LYS A 242 2.78 -7.15 10.62
C LYS A 242 2.61 -7.62 12.07
N ALA A 243 3.52 -7.21 12.92
CA ALA A 243 3.46 -7.48 14.36
C ALA A 243 2.55 -6.51 15.11
N GLY A 244 2.11 -6.87 16.33
CA GLY A 244 1.30 -5.99 17.19
C GLY A 244 -0.16 -5.86 16.75
N ARG A 245 -0.82 -6.98 16.40
CA ARG A 245 -2.23 -7.02 15.96
C ARG A 245 -3.24 -6.81 17.08
N ALA A 246 -2.96 -7.35 18.27
CA ALA A 246 -3.89 -7.28 19.40
C ALA A 246 -3.81 -5.90 20.07
N GLY A 247 -4.87 -5.12 19.96
CA GLY A 247 -4.98 -3.76 20.51
C GLY A 247 -4.89 -3.65 22.05
N GLY A 248 -4.83 -4.77 22.78
CA GLY A 248 -4.66 -4.83 24.24
C GLY A 248 -3.21 -4.68 24.72
N VAL A 249 -2.21 -4.70 23.83
CA VAL A 249 -0.81 -4.49 24.18
C VAL A 249 -0.46 -3.00 24.09
N ASN A 250 -1.22 -2.15 24.77
CA ASN A 250 -0.93 -0.72 24.94
C ASN A 250 0.37 -0.41 25.71
N VAL A 251 1.17 -1.41 26.06
CA VAL A 251 2.39 -1.24 26.87
C VAL A 251 3.59 -0.82 26.02
N MET A 252 3.54 -0.92 24.68
CA MET A 252 4.61 -0.45 23.80
C MET A 252 4.02 0.40 22.66
N ALA A 253 3.64 1.63 22.95
CA ALA A 253 3.20 2.60 21.93
C ALA A 253 4.30 2.91 20.91
N ARG A 254 5.54 2.51 21.16
CA ARG A 254 6.68 2.55 20.25
C ARG A 254 7.34 1.16 20.18
N THR A 255 7.69 0.72 19.01
CA THR A 255 8.48 -0.49 18.75
C THR A 255 9.91 -0.33 19.26
N HIS A 256 10.67 -1.42 19.33
CA HIS A 256 12.11 -1.34 19.56
C HIS A 256 12.85 -0.49 18.53
N SER A 257 12.29 -0.37 17.31
CA SER A 257 12.80 0.51 16.26
C SER A 257 12.40 1.98 16.44
N GLY A 258 11.57 2.32 17.43
CA GLY A 258 11.07 3.68 17.68
C GLY A 258 9.95 4.13 16.71
N ALA A 259 9.48 3.25 15.83
CA ALA A 259 8.35 3.52 14.95
C ALA A 259 7.02 3.40 15.72
N MET A 260 5.99 4.14 15.31
CA MET A 260 4.65 4.04 15.89
C MET A 260 3.96 2.76 15.45
N VAL A 261 3.39 2.02 16.41
CA VAL A 261 2.48 0.91 16.12
C VAL A 261 1.12 1.52 15.74
N GLY A 262 0.82 1.62 14.45
CA GLY A 262 -0.50 2.05 13.97
C GLY A 262 -1.57 0.97 14.20
N ARG A 263 -2.82 1.33 13.91
CA ARG A 263 -3.96 0.40 13.97
C ARG A 263 -3.77 -0.74 12.97
N ASP A 264 -4.14 -1.96 13.37
CA ASP A 264 -3.97 -3.17 12.53
C ASP A 264 -4.82 -3.13 11.26
N ASP A 265 -6.06 -2.62 11.36
CA ASP A 265 -6.96 -2.44 10.22
C ASP A 265 -6.44 -1.40 9.20
N ALA A 266 -5.72 -0.37 9.68
CA ALA A 266 -5.05 0.61 8.83
C ALA A 266 -3.88 -0.03 8.04
N PHE A 267 -3.04 -0.82 8.71
CA PHE A 267 -1.98 -1.57 8.04
C PHE A 267 -2.50 -2.58 7.04
N GLU A 268 -3.58 -3.32 7.37
CA GLU A 268 -4.23 -4.23 6.45
C GLU A 268 -4.71 -3.51 5.19
N ALA A 269 -5.38 -2.37 5.36
CA ALA A 269 -5.85 -1.55 4.26
C ALA A 269 -4.67 -1.02 3.40
N ALA A 270 -3.58 -0.57 4.04
CA ALA A 270 -2.38 -0.06 3.39
C ALA A 270 -1.66 -1.14 2.56
N LEU A 271 -1.37 -2.29 3.15
CA LEU A 271 -0.70 -3.39 2.47
C LEU A 271 -1.50 -3.86 1.25
N ARG A 272 -2.79 -4.03 1.42
CA ARG A 272 -3.71 -4.43 0.35
C ARG A 272 -3.79 -3.41 -0.77
N ARG A 273 -3.96 -2.13 -0.43
CA ARG A 273 -4.02 -1.01 -1.38
C ARG A 273 -2.71 -0.85 -2.17
N ALA A 274 -1.59 -1.24 -1.55
CA ALA A 274 -0.27 -1.23 -2.18
C ALA A 274 0.06 -2.50 -2.98
N GLY A 275 -0.83 -3.49 -3.05
CA GLY A 275 -0.59 -4.73 -3.81
C GLY A 275 0.20 -5.80 -3.08
N ALA A 276 0.52 -5.62 -1.80
CA ALA A 276 1.24 -6.59 -0.99
C ALA A 276 0.30 -7.67 -0.42
N VAL A 277 0.84 -8.85 -0.18
CA VAL A 277 0.13 -9.97 0.47
C VAL A 277 0.49 -9.98 1.95
N ARG A 278 -0.52 -9.93 2.81
CA ARG A 278 -0.33 -10.09 4.24
C ARG A 278 -0.47 -11.54 4.65
N VAL A 279 0.46 -12.01 5.48
CA VAL A 279 0.45 -13.33 6.11
C VAL A 279 0.64 -13.20 7.62
N HIS A 280 0.34 -14.27 8.38
CA HIS A 280 0.27 -14.21 9.83
C HIS A 280 1.33 -15.07 10.54
N SER A 281 2.05 -15.91 9.80
CA SER A 281 3.11 -16.76 10.33
C SER A 281 4.32 -16.81 9.40
N VAL A 282 5.47 -17.19 9.94
CA VAL A 282 6.71 -17.41 9.16
C VAL A 282 6.53 -18.55 8.15
N VAL A 283 5.77 -19.58 8.51
CA VAL A 283 5.48 -20.71 7.60
C VAL A 283 4.69 -20.25 6.39
N GLU A 284 3.63 -19.46 6.61
CA GLU A 284 2.85 -18.83 5.53
C GLU A 284 3.71 -17.89 4.68
N LEU A 285 4.67 -17.14 5.29
CA LEU A 285 5.55 -16.23 4.58
C LEU A 285 6.35 -16.95 3.48
N PHE A 286 6.98 -18.06 3.81
CA PHE A 286 7.75 -18.85 2.85
C PHE A 286 6.86 -19.61 1.86
N ALA A 287 5.72 -20.12 2.32
CA ALA A 287 4.77 -20.80 1.45
C ALA A 287 4.21 -19.86 0.38
N ALA A 288 3.82 -18.64 0.77
CA ALA A 288 3.38 -17.59 -0.14
C ALA A 288 4.52 -17.17 -1.10
N ALA A 289 5.74 -16.97 -0.61
CA ALA A 289 6.89 -16.63 -1.44
C ALA A 289 7.15 -17.68 -2.52
N ARG A 290 7.10 -18.94 -2.15
CA ARG A 290 7.32 -20.07 -3.07
C ARG A 290 6.26 -20.14 -4.17
N VAL A 291 4.99 -19.95 -3.83
CA VAL A 291 3.91 -20.03 -4.81
C VAL A 291 3.83 -18.76 -5.68
N LEU A 292 4.04 -17.57 -5.12
CA LEU A 292 4.00 -16.32 -5.87
C LEU A 292 5.18 -16.15 -6.85
N THR A 293 6.30 -16.83 -6.60
CA THR A 293 7.43 -16.89 -7.55
C THR A 293 7.30 -17.99 -8.59
N SER A 294 6.25 -18.83 -8.51
CA SER A 294 5.93 -19.84 -9.52
C SER A 294 5.18 -19.23 -10.71
N ASN A 295 4.87 -20.07 -11.71
CA ASN A 295 4.08 -19.69 -12.87
C ASN A 295 2.57 -19.80 -12.66
N TYR A 296 2.11 -20.18 -11.47
CA TYR A 296 0.69 -20.25 -11.16
C TYR A 296 0.03 -18.88 -11.19
N ARG A 297 -1.17 -18.83 -11.77
CA ARG A 297 -2.05 -17.65 -11.78
C ARG A 297 -3.45 -18.10 -11.46
N THR A 298 -4.23 -17.26 -10.78
CA THR A 298 -5.64 -17.51 -10.51
C THR A 298 -6.46 -16.31 -10.96
N GLN A 299 -7.68 -16.55 -11.45
CA GLN A 299 -8.58 -15.47 -11.86
C GLN A 299 -9.59 -15.08 -10.76
N GLY A 300 -9.66 -15.89 -9.70
CA GLY A 300 -10.61 -15.70 -8.63
C GLY A 300 -10.31 -16.55 -7.39
N ARG A 301 -11.34 -16.78 -6.59
CA ARG A 301 -11.26 -17.49 -5.29
C ARG A 301 -12.10 -18.76 -5.24
N ARG A 302 -12.40 -19.40 -6.38
CA ARG A 302 -13.24 -20.59 -6.46
C ARG A 302 -12.35 -21.84 -6.50
N LEU A 303 -12.39 -22.64 -5.44
CA LEU A 303 -11.52 -23.79 -5.20
C LEU A 303 -12.25 -25.10 -5.47
N ALA A 304 -11.69 -25.98 -6.30
CA ALA A 304 -12.08 -27.38 -6.36
C ALA A 304 -11.18 -28.23 -5.45
N VAL A 305 -11.76 -29.25 -4.85
CA VAL A 305 -11.09 -30.19 -3.96
C VAL A 305 -11.26 -31.59 -4.50
N VAL A 306 -10.17 -32.26 -4.89
CA VAL A 306 -10.16 -33.67 -5.25
C VAL A 306 -9.58 -34.45 -4.10
N THR A 307 -10.28 -35.47 -3.63
CA THR A 307 -9.86 -36.26 -2.45
C THR A 307 -10.21 -37.73 -2.58
N ASN A 308 -9.37 -38.60 -2.03
CA ASN A 308 -9.71 -40.03 -1.83
C ASN A 308 -10.16 -40.32 -0.40
N GLY A 309 -10.71 -39.32 0.28
CA GLY A 309 -11.25 -39.48 1.64
C GLY A 309 -12.10 -38.30 2.04
N ALA A 310 -13.30 -38.55 2.52
CA ALA A 310 -14.28 -37.50 2.86
C ALA A 310 -13.76 -36.54 3.94
N GLY A 311 -13.12 -37.01 4.99
CA GLY A 311 -12.62 -36.19 6.10
C GLY A 311 -11.69 -35.04 5.64
N PRO A 312 -10.57 -35.34 4.95
CA PRO A 312 -9.70 -34.29 4.40
C PRO A 312 -10.41 -33.32 3.42
N GLY A 313 -11.39 -33.83 2.65
CA GLY A 313 -12.23 -32.96 1.78
C GLY A 313 -13.01 -31.92 2.58
N VAL A 314 -13.66 -32.34 3.65
CA VAL A 314 -14.42 -31.47 4.57
C VAL A 314 -13.47 -30.47 5.25
N MET A 315 -12.33 -30.92 5.81
CA MET A 315 -11.35 -30.02 6.42
C MET A 315 -10.85 -28.93 5.44
N THR A 316 -10.67 -29.29 4.16
CA THR A 316 -10.31 -28.32 3.12
C THR A 316 -11.43 -27.30 2.91
N ALA A 317 -12.68 -27.75 2.85
CA ALA A 317 -13.85 -26.89 2.67
C ALA A 317 -14.05 -25.95 3.87
N ASP A 318 -13.92 -26.46 5.10
CA ASP A 318 -14.02 -25.66 6.33
C ASP A 318 -12.96 -24.53 6.33
N ARG A 319 -11.70 -24.88 6.04
CA ARG A 319 -10.64 -23.86 5.97
C ARG A 319 -10.85 -22.86 4.84
N ALA A 320 -11.39 -23.29 3.71
CA ALA A 320 -11.75 -22.40 2.61
C ALA A 320 -12.81 -21.37 3.04
N LEU A 321 -13.84 -21.81 3.75
CA LEU A 321 -14.89 -20.94 4.29
C LEU A 321 -14.33 -19.93 5.30
N ASP A 322 -13.47 -20.35 6.23
CA ASP A 322 -12.79 -19.46 7.19
C ASP A 322 -12.04 -18.32 6.52
N LEU A 323 -11.43 -18.59 5.35
CA LEU A 323 -10.64 -17.61 4.59
C LEU A 323 -11.45 -16.89 3.49
N ASN A 324 -12.78 -17.08 3.44
CA ASN A 324 -13.63 -16.55 2.37
C ASN A 324 -13.14 -16.96 0.97
N VAL A 325 -12.67 -18.22 0.85
CA VAL A 325 -12.42 -18.91 -0.42
C VAL A 325 -13.67 -19.71 -0.74
N ALA A 326 -14.24 -19.51 -1.91
CA ALA A 326 -15.44 -20.23 -2.29
C ALA A 326 -15.11 -21.67 -2.71
N VAL A 327 -15.78 -22.66 -2.13
CA VAL A 327 -15.83 -24.02 -2.68
C VAL A 327 -16.62 -23.96 -3.98
N ALA A 328 -15.98 -24.22 -5.11
CA ALA A 328 -16.55 -24.02 -6.43
C ALA A 328 -17.79 -24.92 -6.67
N HIS A 329 -18.84 -24.36 -7.24
CA HIS A 329 -19.91 -25.15 -7.82
C HIS A 329 -19.48 -25.61 -9.21
N LEU A 330 -19.34 -26.94 -9.38
CA LEU A 330 -18.90 -27.51 -10.65
C LEU A 330 -19.93 -27.25 -11.75
N ASP A 331 -19.43 -27.04 -12.97
CA ASP A 331 -20.29 -26.95 -14.15
C ASP A 331 -21.01 -28.28 -14.42
N GLY A 332 -22.23 -28.24 -14.92
CA GLY A 332 -23.02 -29.42 -15.20
C GLY A 332 -22.37 -30.40 -16.19
N ALA A 333 -21.61 -29.89 -17.15
CA ALA A 333 -20.85 -30.72 -18.09
C ALA A 333 -19.69 -31.44 -17.37
N THR A 334 -19.04 -30.79 -16.40
CA THR A 334 -18.00 -31.42 -15.56
C THR A 334 -18.57 -32.54 -14.71
N VAL A 335 -19.71 -32.32 -14.03
CA VAL A 335 -20.37 -33.36 -13.25
C VAL A 335 -20.76 -34.54 -14.15
N SER A 336 -21.36 -34.29 -15.32
CA SER A 336 -21.75 -35.33 -16.27
C SER A 336 -20.55 -36.12 -16.83
N LYS A 337 -19.40 -35.47 -16.98
CA LYS A 337 -18.14 -36.11 -17.37
C LYS A 337 -17.63 -37.05 -16.25
N LEU A 338 -17.66 -36.55 -15.02
CA LEU A 338 -17.22 -37.33 -13.84
C LEU A 338 -18.16 -38.52 -13.55
N ASP A 339 -19.49 -38.38 -13.70
CA ASP A 339 -20.46 -39.45 -13.56
C ASP A 339 -20.20 -40.66 -14.49
N LYS A 340 -19.63 -40.39 -15.66
CA LYS A 340 -19.29 -41.47 -16.63
C LYS A 340 -17.95 -42.14 -16.32
N LEU A 341 -17.05 -41.46 -15.64
CA LEU A 341 -15.66 -41.92 -15.48
C LEU A 341 -15.33 -42.35 -14.05
N LEU A 342 -16.09 -41.93 -13.05
CA LEU A 342 -15.90 -42.26 -11.65
C LEU A 342 -16.89 -43.37 -11.21
N PRO A 343 -16.60 -44.08 -10.11
CA PRO A 343 -17.55 -45.03 -9.50
C PRO A 343 -18.85 -44.34 -9.12
N ALA A 344 -19.99 -45.06 -9.23
CA ALA A 344 -21.31 -44.51 -8.98
C ALA A 344 -21.52 -43.88 -7.58
N ASN A 345 -20.66 -44.18 -6.63
CA ASN A 345 -20.73 -43.69 -5.25
C ASN A 345 -19.73 -42.55 -4.97
N TRP A 346 -19.21 -41.87 -6.00
CA TRP A 346 -18.46 -40.64 -5.79
C TRP A 346 -19.41 -39.51 -5.28
N SER A 347 -18.89 -38.42 -4.79
CA SER A 347 -19.67 -37.34 -4.10
C SER A 347 -20.69 -36.59 -4.96
N HIS A 348 -20.62 -36.68 -6.29
CA HIS A 348 -21.44 -35.91 -7.27
C HIS A 348 -21.40 -34.37 -7.04
N SER A 349 -20.42 -33.89 -6.33
CA SER A 349 -20.26 -32.48 -5.96
C SER A 349 -18.81 -32.16 -5.61
N ASN A 350 -18.54 -30.89 -5.31
CA ASN A 350 -17.27 -30.46 -4.72
C ASN A 350 -17.43 -30.33 -3.18
N PRO A 351 -16.61 -30.97 -2.37
CA PRO A 351 -15.40 -31.76 -2.68
C PRO A 351 -15.65 -33.01 -3.54
N ILE A 352 -14.81 -33.22 -4.57
CA ILE A 352 -14.84 -34.39 -5.47
C ILE A 352 -14.20 -35.56 -4.74
N ASP A 353 -15.01 -36.33 -4.01
CA ASP A 353 -14.53 -37.55 -3.32
C ASP A 353 -14.54 -38.72 -4.30
N ILE A 354 -13.35 -39.16 -4.70
CA ILE A 354 -13.12 -40.25 -5.64
C ILE A 354 -12.96 -41.62 -4.99
N ILE A 355 -13.29 -41.69 -3.71
CA ILE A 355 -13.32 -42.90 -2.87
C ILE A 355 -11.92 -43.44 -2.53
N GLY A 356 -11.82 -44.12 -1.37
CA GLY A 356 -10.59 -44.52 -0.72
C GLY A 356 -9.70 -45.55 -1.46
N ASP A 357 -10.23 -46.26 -2.43
CA ASP A 357 -9.48 -47.22 -3.25
C ASP A 357 -8.99 -46.62 -4.59
N ALA A 358 -9.03 -45.30 -4.72
CA ALA A 358 -8.68 -44.61 -5.95
C ALA A 358 -7.24 -44.91 -6.41
N ASP A 359 -7.13 -45.37 -7.63
CA ASP A 359 -5.88 -45.56 -8.35
C ASP A 359 -5.38 -44.23 -9.00
N PRO A 360 -4.14 -44.17 -9.50
CA PRO A 360 -3.61 -42.97 -10.13
C PRO A 360 -4.43 -42.45 -11.32
N ALA A 361 -5.04 -43.35 -12.10
CA ALA A 361 -5.84 -42.99 -13.27
C ALA A 361 -7.12 -42.26 -12.85
N ARG A 362 -7.76 -42.68 -11.76
CA ARG A 362 -8.94 -42.04 -11.21
C ARG A 362 -8.64 -40.61 -10.71
N PHE A 363 -7.47 -40.41 -10.09
CA PHE A 363 -6.99 -39.07 -9.75
C PHE A 363 -6.76 -38.20 -10.99
N GLU A 364 -6.11 -38.73 -12.04
CA GLU A 364 -5.86 -37.96 -13.30
C GLU A 364 -7.16 -37.45 -13.89
N VAL A 365 -8.15 -38.33 -14.04
CA VAL A 365 -9.46 -37.98 -14.62
C VAL A 365 -10.17 -36.89 -13.81
N ALA A 366 -10.21 -37.02 -12.49
CA ALA A 366 -10.88 -36.05 -11.61
C ALA A 366 -10.17 -34.69 -11.62
N ILE A 367 -8.84 -34.68 -11.61
CA ILE A 367 -8.04 -33.46 -11.63
C ILE A 367 -8.17 -32.76 -12.97
N GLU A 368 -8.08 -33.47 -14.11
CA GLU A 368 -8.26 -32.89 -15.43
C GLU A 368 -9.65 -32.24 -15.56
N ALA A 369 -10.71 -32.94 -15.16
CA ALA A 369 -12.05 -32.37 -15.19
C ALA A 369 -12.17 -31.10 -14.35
N ALA A 370 -11.58 -31.07 -13.17
CA ALA A 370 -11.58 -29.89 -12.29
C ALA A 370 -10.73 -28.72 -12.87
N LEU A 371 -9.60 -29.01 -13.51
CA LEU A 371 -8.77 -27.99 -14.16
C LEU A 371 -9.44 -27.36 -15.39
N GLU A 372 -10.23 -28.15 -16.14
CA GLU A 372 -10.99 -27.70 -17.32
C GLU A 372 -12.26 -26.93 -16.94
N ASP A 373 -12.79 -27.10 -15.74
CA ASP A 373 -14.05 -26.49 -15.29
C ASP A 373 -13.97 -24.95 -15.29
N PRO A 374 -14.88 -24.22 -15.97
CA PRO A 374 -14.87 -22.75 -16.03
C PRO A 374 -15.17 -22.07 -14.67
N ASN A 375 -15.79 -22.81 -13.76
CA ASN A 375 -16.14 -22.30 -12.42
C ASN A 375 -15.02 -22.51 -11.39
N VAL A 376 -13.89 -23.11 -11.78
CA VAL A 376 -12.78 -23.44 -10.90
C VAL A 376 -11.59 -22.53 -11.19
N ASP A 377 -11.03 -21.92 -10.15
CA ASP A 377 -9.86 -21.04 -10.25
C ASP A 377 -8.57 -21.72 -9.73
N GLY A 378 -8.69 -22.85 -9.04
CA GLY A 378 -7.58 -23.68 -8.57
C GLY A 378 -8.05 -25.00 -7.97
N VAL A 379 -7.12 -25.97 -7.86
CA VAL A 379 -7.43 -27.33 -7.42
C VAL A 379 -6.51 -27.73 -6.28
N VAL A 380 -7.09 -28.14 -5.14
CA VAL A 380 -6.40 -28.86 -4.06
C VAL A 380 -6.62 -30.35 -4.22
N VAL A 381 -5.56 -31.13 -4.14
CA VAL A 381 -5.63 -32.60 -4.27
C VAL A 381 -5.18 -33.24 -2.96
N ASN A 382 -6.12 -33.78 -2.20
CA ASN A 382 -5.85 -34.50 -0.96
C ASN A 382 -5.60 -35.97 -1.24
N PHE A 383 -4.42 -36.43 -0.93
CA PHE A 383 -4.07 -37.84 -0.98
C PHE A 383 -3.91 -38.41 0.44
N THR A 384 -4.69 -39.42 0.75
CA THR A 384 -4.56 -40.24 1.98
C THR A 384 -4.06 -41.65 1.63
N PRO A 385 -2.99 -42.12 2.30
CA PRO A 385 -2.43 -43.45 2.01
C PRO A 385 -3.34 -44.55 2.58
N GLN A 386 -4.03 -45.30 1.72
CA GLN A 386 -4.88 -46.41 2.04
C GLN A 386 -4.29 -47.70 1.45
N MET A 387 -4.94 -48.86 1.66
CA MET A 387 -4.37 -50.19 1.32
C MET A 387 -4.12 -50.35 -0.19
N ARG A 388 -5.00 -49.78 -1.04
CA ARG A 388 -4.94 -49.94 -2.51
C ARG A 388 -4.38 -48.73 -3.23
N THR A 389 -3.98 -47.65 -2.53
CA THR A 389 -3.46 -46.45 -3.15
C THR A 389 -1.97 -46.52 -3.44
N ASP A 390 -1.54 -45.92 -4.56
CA ASP A 390 -0.13 -45.79 -4.91
C ASP A 390 0.29 -44.32 -4.82
N PRO A 391 0.95 -43.88 -3.73
CA PRO A 391 1.32 -42.52 -3.51
C PRO A 391 2.36 -42.01 -4.52
N ILE A 392 3.24 -42.86 -5.04
CA ILE A 392 4.32 -42.46 -5.96
C ILE A 392 3.75 -42.26 -7.35
N ARG A 393 3.04 -43.25 -7.92
CA ARG A 393 2.43 -43.10 -9.25
C ARG A 393 1.39 -41.99 -9.32
N THR A 394 0.64 -41.74 -8.23
CA THR A 394 -0.30 -40.63 -8.16
C THR A 394 0.45 -39.32 -8.15
N ALA A 395 1.59 -39.17 -7.45
CA ALA A 395 2.41 -37.97 -7.49
C ALA A 395 2.99 -37.72 -8.89
N GLU A 396 3.46 -38.79 -9.57
CA GLU A 396 3.95 -38.69 -10.98
C GLU A 396 2.84 -38.25 -11.92
N ALA A 397 1.61 -38.70 -11.73
CA ALA A 397 0.44 -38.29 -12.48
C ALA A 397 0.19 -36.75 -12.32
N LEU A 398 0.21 -36.25 -11.09
CA LEU A 398 0.06 -34.81 -10.84
C LEU A 398 1.18 -33.98 -11.45
N VAL A 399 2.42 -34.47 -11.41
CA VAL A 399 3.56 -33.79 -12.04
C VAL A 399 3.36 -33.64 -13.56
N ARG A 400 2.82 -34.71 -14.21
CA ARG A 400 2.46 -34.66 -15.65
C ARG A 400 1.36 -33.61 -15.94
N LEU A 401 0.36 -33.52 -15.07
CA LEU A 401 -0.77 -32.61 -15.25
C LEU A 401 -0.40 -31.15 -15.03
N ARG A 402 0.64 -30.84 -14.26
CA ARG A 402 1.08 -29.47 -13.94
C ARG A 402 1.26 -28.57 -15.16
N GLY A 403 1.67 -29.11 -16.31
CA GLY A 403 1.92 -28.34 -17.54
C GLY A 403 0.68 -28.09 -18.40
N LYS A 404 -0.46 -28.74 -18.10
CA LYS A 404 -1.69 -28.66 -18.92
C LYS A 404 -2.56 -27.44 -18.64
N SER A 405 -2.37 -26.77 -17.49
CA SER A 405 -3.15 -25.59 -17.10
C SER A 405 -2.31 -24.60 -16.31
N ASN A 406 -2.64 -23.32 -16.41
CA ASN A 406 -2.06 -22.25 -15.59
C ASN A 406 -2.75 -22.15 -14.19
N LYS A 407 -3.87 -22.85 -13.99
CA LYS A 407 -4.55 -22.86 -12.68
C LYS A 407 -3.66 -23.54 -11.63
N PRO A 408 -3.66 -23.04 -10.38
CA PRO A 408 -2.91 -23.66 -9.29
C PRO A 408 -3.35 -25.09 -9.05
N LEU A 409 -2.39 -26.03 -9.05
CA LEU A 409 -2.57 -27.41 -8.66
C LEU A 409 -1.74 -27.66 -7.41
N LEU A 410 -2.43 -27.86 -6.26
CA LEU A 410 -1.85 -27.86 -4.92
C LEU A 410 -1.97 -29.26 -4.28
N PRO A 411 -0.92 -30.13 -4.39
CA PRO A 411 -0.95 -31.46 -3.82
C PRO A 411 -0.78 -31.45 -2.29
N VAL A 412 -1.65 -32.19 -1.60
CA VAL A 412 -1.59 -32.44 -0.17
C VAL A 412 -1.37 -33.96 0.04
N TRP A 413 -0.16 -34.37 0.39
CA TRP A 413 0.18 -35.76 0.68
C TRP A 413 0.21 -35.97 2.19
N MET A 414 -0.91 -36.50 2.73
CA MET A 414 -1.10 -36.67 4.18
C MET A 414 -0.37 -37.91 4.69
N GLY A 415 0.11 -37.84 5.92
CA GLY A 415 0.91 -38.93 6.53
C GLY A 415 2.42 -38.66 6.44
N GLU A 416 3.25 -39.60 6.84
CA GLU A 416 4.71 -39.44 6.88
C GLU A 416 5.45 -40.56 6.15
N GLY A 417 5.59 -41.72 6.74
CA GLY A 417 6.40 -42.80 6.19
C GLY A 417 5.94 -43.33 4.82
N LYS A 418 4.63 -43.59 4.67
CA LYS A 418 4.06 -44.12 3.43
C LYS A 418 4.11 -43.15 2.23
N VAL A 419 4.23 -41.86 2.48
CA VAL A 419 4.22 -40.83 1.44
C VAL A 419 5.58 -40.14 1.23
N ALA A 420 6.60 -40.50 2.02
CA ALA A 420 7.91 -39.87 1.96
C ALA A 420 8.58 -39.98 0.57
N ALA A 421 8.46 -41.11 -0.10
CA ALA A 421 8.99 -41.31 -1.44
C ALA A 421 8.26 -40.46 -2.49
N ALA A 422 6.94 -40.35 -2.38
CA ALA A 422 6.15 -39.49 -3.27
C ALA A 422 6.48 -37.98 -3.11
N ARG A 423 6.76 -37.56 -1.88
CA ARG A 423 7.21 -36.15 -1.63
C ARG A 423 8.55 -35.85 -2.32
N LYS A 424 9.44 -36.85 -2.44
CA LYS A 424 10.69 -36.70 -3.22
C LYS A 424 10.41 -36.50 -4.71
N VAL A 425 9.37 -37.12 -5.28
CA VAL A 425 8.95 -36.92 -6.67
C VAL A 425 8.56 -35.44 -6.88
N PHE A 426 7.73 -34.86 -6.00
CA PHE A 426 7.37 -33.45 -6.06
C PHE A 426 8.59 -32.53 -5.90
N GLN A 427 9.51 -32.86 -5.00
CA GLN A 427 10.73 -32.09 -4.79
C GLN A 427 11.62 -32.06 -6.04
N GLN A 428 11.84 -33.21 -6.67
CA GLN A 428 12.61 -33.34 -7.92
C GLN A 428 11.97 -32.57 -9.07
N ALA A 429 10.63 -32.60 -9.14
CA ALA A 429 9.86 -31.84 -10.11
C ALA A 429 9.74 -30.34 -9.77
N LYS A 430 10.35 -29.87 -8.68
CA LYS A 430 10.20 -28.49 -8.15
C LYS A 430 8.72 -28.08 -8.00
N MET A 431 7.85 -29.02 -7.63
CA MET A 431 6.44 -28.81 -7.33
C MET A 431 6.24 -28.72 -5.83
N ALA A 432 5.57 -27.65 -5.36
CA ALA A 432 5.23 -27.52 -3.95
C ALA A 432 4.24 -28.62 -3.56
N ASN A 433 4.42 -29.24 -2.40
CA ASN A 433 3.46 -30.14 -1.80
C ASN A 433 3.27 -29.81 -0.32
N TYR A 434 2.10 -30.11 0.21
CA TYR A 434 1.66 -29.74 1.55
C TYR A 434 1.38 -30.98 2.39
N ARG A 435 1.49 -30.81 3.72
CA ARG A 435 1.26 -31.91 4.66
C ARG A 435 -0.18 -31.96 5.14
N THR A 436 -0.85 -30.81 5.13
CA THR A 436 -2.23 -30.65 5.61
C THR A 436 -3.07 -29.88 4.61
N PRO A 437 -4.39 -30.12 4.56
CA PRO A 437 -5.32 -29.41 3.71
C PRO A 437 -5.34 -27.90 3.96
N GLU A 438 -5.31 -27.50 5.23
CA GLU A 438 -5.37 -26.10 5.65
C GLU A 438 -4.24 -25.27 5.03
N HIS A 439 -3.03 -25.82 5.04
CA HIS A 439 -1.87 -25.16 4.49
C HIS A 439 -1.97 -24.95 2.96
N ALA A 440 -2.55 -25.90 2.23
CA ALA A 440 -2.80 -25.75 0.80
C ALA A 440 -3.84 -24.64 0.51
N VAL A 441 -4.89 -24.56 1.33
CA VAL A 441 -5.91 -23.51 1.21
C VAL A 441 -5.31 -22.13 1.53
N GLU A 442 -4.48 -22.00 2.55
CA GLU A 442 -3.76 -20.77 2.90
C GLU A 442 -2.88 -20.28 1.74
N VAL A 443 -2.21 -21.20 1.06
CA VAL A 443 -1.40 -20.88 -0.13
C VAL A 443 -2.28 -20.44 -1.32
N PHE A 444 -3.40 -21.10 -1.54
CA PHE A 444 -4.37 -20.68 -2.55
C PHE A 444 -4.93 -19.28 -2.24
N TYR A 445 -5.27 -19.04 -0.98
CA TYR A 445 -5.72 -17.73 -0.50
C TYR A 445 -4.66 -16.65 -0.74
N ALA A 446 -3.37 -16.95 -0.51
CA ALA A 446 -2.29 -16.01 -0.78
C ALA A 446 -2.19 -15.64 -2.27
N LEU A 447 -2.31 -16.64 -3.18
CA LEU A 447 -2.37 -16.42 -4.62
C LEU A 447 -3.57 -15.53 -5.02
N ALA A 448 -4.76 -15.89 -4.56
CA ALA A 448 -5.98 -15.16 -4.88
C ALA A 448 -5.96 -13.72 -4.31
N SER A 449 -5.39 -13.57 -3.12
CA SER A 449 -5.20 -12.25 -2.50
C SER A 449 -4.18 -11.40 -3.26
N TYR A 450 -3.09 -11.99 -3.75
CA TYR A 450 -2.12 -11.29 -4.57
C TYR A 450 -2.76 -10.73 -5.85
N GLU A 451 -3.45 -11.56 -6.62
CA GLU A 451 -4.11 -11.13 -7.86
C GLU A 451 -5.14 -10.01 -7.59
N HIS A 452 -5.95 -10.18 -6.54
CA HIS A 452 -6.91 -9.14 -6.13
C HIS A 452 -6.22 -7.84 -5.70
N ASN A 453 -5.13 -7.93 -4.92
CA ASN A 453 -4.40 -6.75 -4.45
C ASN A 453 -3.65 -6.06 -5.61
N GLN A 454 -3.21 -6.81 -6.64
CA GLN A 454 -2.70 -6.21 -7.87
C GLN A 454 -3.77 -5.37 -8.59
N GLN A 455 -5.03 -5.83 -8.65
CA GLN A 455 -6.12 -5.04 -9.20
C GLN A 455 -6.36 -3.75 -8.39
N LEU A 456 -6.29 -3.82 -7.04
CA LEU A 456 -6.38 -2.63 -6.18
C LEU A 456 -5.21 -1.66 -6.37
N LEU A 457 -3.99 -2.19 -6.54
CA LEU A 457 -2.79 -1.41 -6.78
C LEU A 457 -2.87 -0.60 -8.08
N LEU A 458 -3.49 -1.17 -9.11
CA LEU A 458 -3.67 -0.51 -10.40
C LEU A 458 -4.70 0.61 -10.37
N GLN A 459 -5.51 0.73 -9.31
CA GLN A 459 -6.48 1.82 -9.18
C GLN A 459 -5.78 3.13 -8.84
N VAL A 460 -5.84 4.09 -9.75
CA VAL A 460 -5.44 5.48 -9.53
C VAL A 460 -6.71 6.32 -9.63
N PRO A 461 -7.33 6.71 -8.50
CA PRO A 461 -8.53 7.52 -8.52
C PRO A 461 -8.29 8.84 -9.24
N GLY A 462 -9.03 9.08 -10.31
CA GLY A 462 -9.10 10.37 -10.99
C GLY A 462 -9.96 11.37 -10.22
N PRO A 463 -10.11 12.61 -10.73
CA PRO A 463 -11.13 13.50 -10.22
C PRO A 463 -12.50 12.84 -10.42
N LEU A 464 -13.44 13.12 -9.52
CA LEU A 464 -14.82 12.69 -9.75
C LEU A 464 -15.31 13.36 -11.03
N ALA A 465 -15.92 12.62 -11.97
CA ALA A 465 -16.51 13.17 -13.20
C ALA A 465 -17.66 14.11 -12.79
N HIS A 466 -17.64 15.40 -13.21
CA HIS A 466 -18.47 16.40 -12.53
C HIS A 466 -19.35 17.21 -13.43
N ASN A 467 -20.61 17.18 -13.03
CA ASN A 467 -21.49 18.31 -13.30
C ASN A 467 -21.53 19.31 -12.12
N ASP A 468 -21.10 18.91 -10.90
CA ASP A 468 -21.14 19.75 -9.70
C ASP A 468 -19.85 19.61 -8.88
N ASP A 469 -18.98 20.63 -8.93
CA ASP A 469 -17.78 20.71 -8.10
C ASP A 469 -18.16 21.05 -6.65
N PRO A 470 -17.49 20.44 -5.63
CA PRO A 470 -17.73 20.77 -4.23
C PRO A 470 -17.27 22.18 -3.89
N ARG A 471 -17.98 22.83 -2.98
CA ARG A 471 -17.66 24.17 -2.52
C ARG A 471 -16.62 24.11 -1.39
N VAL A 472 -15.41 23.65 -1.73
CA VAL A 472 -14.33 23.39 -0.76
C VAL A 472 -14.02 24.62 0.11
N ASP A 473 -13.96 25.81 -0.47
CA ASP A 473 -13.62 27.04 0.27
C ASP A 473 -14.71 27.40 1.29
N GLN A 474 -15.99 27.17 0.99
CA GLN A 474 -17.09 27.42 1.92
C GLN A 474 -17.03 26.44 3.10
N ALA A 475 -16.81 25.16 2.83
CA ALA A 475 -16.62 24.14 3.87
C ALA A 475 -15.41 24.47 4.77
N ARG A 476 -14.30 24.93 4.18
CA ARG A 476 -13.10 25.37 4.91
C ARG A 476 -13.40 26.53 5.83
N LEU A 477 -14.08 27.56 5.34
CA LEU A 477 -14.45 28.74 6.15
C LEU A 477 -15.34 28.36 7.34
N LEU A 478 -16.29 27.43 7.18
CA LEU A 478 -17.08 26.91 8.29
C LEU A 478 -16.20 26.26 9.38
N ILE A 479 -15.25 25.42 8.97
CA ILE A 479 -14.32 24.76 9.91
C ILE A 479 -13.42 25.78 10.61
N GLU A 480 -12.84 26.74 9.88
CA GLU A 480 -11.98 27.79 10.41
C GLU A 480 -12.73 28.70 11.39
N SER A 481 -14.01 28.98 11.14
CA SER A 481 -14.88 29.72 12.06
C SER A 481 -15.06 29.00 13.39
N VAL A 482 -15.23 27.67 13.37
CA VAL A 482 -15.32 26.85 14.60
C VAL A 482 -13.99 26.84 15.35
N LEU A 483 -12.88 26.65 14.63
CA LEU A 483 -11.54 26.67 15.23
C LEU A 483 -11.16 28.02 15.82
N ALA A 484 -11.57 29.15 15.19
CA ALA A 484 -11.37 30.50 15.70
C ALA A 484 -12.11 30.76 17.04
N GLN A 485 -13.20 30.05 17.30
CA GLN A 485 -13.92 30.05 18.58
C GLN A 485 -13.26 29.14 19.65
N GLY A 486 -12.11 28.56 19.35
CA GLY A 486 -11.42 27.59 20.25
C GLY A 486 -12.11 26.23 20.35
N ARG A 487 -13.03 25.89 19.43
CA ARG A 487 -13.73 24.60 19.39
C ARG A 487 -13.06 23.65 18.41
N THR A 488 -13.11 22.37 18.71
CA THR A 488 -12.62 21.27 17.86
C THR A 488 -13.72 20.32 17.42
N VAL A 489 -14.94 20.47 17.93
CA VAL A 489 -16.11 19.67 17.58
C VAL A 489 -17.16 20.58 16.94
N LEU A 490 -17.62 20.21 15.75
CA LEU A 490 -18.74 20.87 15.09
C LEU A 490 -20.05 20.42 15.73
N THR A 491 -21.02 21.35 15.81
CA THR A 491 -22.39 20.96 16.12
C THR A 491 -22.99 20.11 14.99
N GLU A 492 -24.13 19.42 15.22
CA GLU A 492 -24.80 18.64 14.17
C GLU A 492 -25.15 19.50 12.95
N SER A 493 -25.64 20.73 13.21
CA SER A 493 -26.01 21.67 12.17
C SER A 493 -24.79 22.11 11.33
N GLU A 494 -23.66 22.43 11.99
CA GLU A 494 -22.40 22.78 11.34
C GLU A 494 -21.81 21.59 10.57
N ALA A 495 -21.86 20.38 11.13
CA ALA A 495 -21.38 19.16 10.48
C ALA A 495 -22.17 18.87 9.19
N LYS A 496 -23.50 18.94 9.25
CA LYS A 496 -24.36 18.76 8.08
C LYS A 496 -24.13 19.86 7.02
N ALA A 497 -23.86 21.09 7.43
CA ALA A 497 -23.51 22.16 6.49
C ALA A 497 -22.22 21.85 5.73
N VAL A 498 -21.17 21.36 6.42
CA VAL A 498 -19.93 20.93 5.76
C VAL A 498 -20.17 19.78 4.80
N LEU A 499 -20.99 18.76 5.18
CA LEU A 499 -21.34 17.65 4.29
C LEU A 499 -22.10 18.13 3.05
N ALA A 500 -23.03 19.07 3.21
CA ALA A 500 -23.83 19.62 2.11
C ALA A 500 -22.96 20.37 1.07
N GLU A 501 -21.87 21.04 1.48
CA GLU A 501 -20.95 21.70 0.56
C GLU A 501 -20.19 20.70 -0.33
N PHE A 502 -20.16 19.42 0.06
CA PHE A 502 -19.67 18.31 -0.75
C PHE A 502 -20.80 17.48 -1.39
N HIS A 503 -22.01 18.06 -1.50
CA HIS A 503 -23.18 17.41 -2.10
C HIS A 503 -23.57 16.05 -1.46
N ILE A 504 -23.22 15.85 -0.20
CA ILE A 504 -23.68 14.70 0.59
C ILE A 504 -25.10 14.99 1.08
N PRO A 505 -26.10 14.17 0.73
CA PRO A 505 -27.49 14.43 1.12
C PRO A 505 -27.66 14.37 2.63
N VAL A 506 -28.17 15.45 3.22
CA VAL A 506 -28.47 15.58 4.65
C VAL A 506 -29.93 15.98 4.86
N ASN A 507 -30.55 15.56 5.97
CA ASN A 507 -31.89 16.02 6.31
C ASN A 507 -31.88 17.47 6.80
N LEU A 508 -32.95 18.18 6.54
CA LEU A 508 -33.13 19.56 6.97
C LEU A 508 -33.04 19.66 8.51
N THR A 509 -32.21 20.57 8.99
CA THR A 509 -31.99 20.79 10.44
C THR A 509 -32.10 22.29 10.71
N ARG A 510 -32.95 22.69 11.62
CA ARG A 510 -33.18 24.09 12.04
C ARG A 510 -33.00 24.21 13.56
N LEU A 511 -32.23 25.19 14.00
CA LEU A 511 -32.01 25.47 15.41
C LEU A 511 -33.11 26.38 15.95
N ALA A 512 -33.73 25.97 17.05
CA ALA A 512 -34.70 26.74 17.84
C ALA A 512 -34.06 27.13 19.17
N LYS A 513 -34.19 28.43 19.53
CA LYS A 513 -33.70 28.98 20.81
C LYS A 513 -34.78 29.08 21.86
N SER A 514 -36.03 28.82 21.50
CA SER A 514 -37.19 28.81 22.38
C SER A 514 -38.21 27.77 21.96
N ALA A 515 -39.14 27.40 22.87
CA ALA A 515 -40.23 26.48 22.56
C ALA A 515 -41.17 27.02 21.48
N ASP A 516 -41.44 28.32 21.48
CA ASP A 516 -42.29 28.95 20.45
C ASP A 516 -41.63 28.92 19.07
N GLU A 517 -40.32 29.13 19.00
CA GLU A 517 -39.55 29.01 17.76
C GLU A 517 -39.52 27.56 17.28
N ALA A 518 -39.39 26.58 18.18
CA ALA A 518 -39.45 25.16 17.81
C ALA A 518 -40.79 24.77 17.22
N VAL A 519 -41.90 25.25 17.80
CA VAL A 519 -43.25 25.03 17.29
C VAL A 519 -43.45 25.67 15.89
N ARG A 520 -43.00 26.92 15.72
CA ARG A 520 -43.04 27.60 14.41
C ARG A 520 -42.28 26.82 13.34
N LEU A 521 -41.01 26.43 13.66
CA LEU A 521 -40.17 25.67 12.74
C LEU A 521 -40.72 24.27 12.42
N ALA A 522 -41.34 23.61 13.42
CA ALA A 522 -42.04 22.33 13.20
C ALA A 522 -43.23 22.48 12.25
N GLY A 523 -44.00 23.57 12.36
CA GLY A 523 -45.08 23.89 11.43
C GLY A 523 -44.58 24.17 10.00
N GLU A 524 -43.43 24.82 9.82
CA GLU A 524 -42.79 25.07 8.53
C GLU A 524 -42.23 23.78 7.90
N ILE A 525 -41.64 22.90 8.70
CA ILE A 525 -41.05 21.63 8.27
C ILE A 525 -42.16 20.59 7.95
N GLY A 526 -43.24 20.60 8.68
CA GLY A 526 -44.32 19.61 8.64
C GLY A 526 -44.13 18.47 9.65
N TYR A 527 -45.24 18.13 10.31
CA TYR A 527 -45.27 17.00 11.26
C TYR A 527 -45.29 15.64 10.58
N PRO A 528 -44.72 14.58 11.21
CA PRO A 528 -44.04 14.57 12.49
C PRO A 528 -42.60 15.07 12.42
N VAL A 529 -42.09 15.62 13.56
CA VAL A 529 -40.72 16.12 13.68
C VAL A 529 -39.95 15.40 14.79
N VAL A 530 -38.65 15.63 14.78
CA VAL A 530 -37.69 15.18 15.81
C VAL A 530 -37.06 16.40 16.45
N LEU A 531 -36.98 16.40 17.77
CA LEU A 531 -36.23 17.37 18.55
C LEU A 531 -34.94 16.76 19.12
N LYS A 532 -33.81 17.44 18.91
CA LYS A 532 -32.52 17.04 19.48
C LYS A 532 -31.84 18.22 20.15
N ILE A 533 -31.24 17.99 21.34
CA ILE A 533 -30.43 19.03 21.99
C ILE A 533 -29.22 19.41 21.13
N GLU A 534 -28.92 20.70 21.03
CA GLU A 534 -27.72 21.22 20.39
C GLU A 534 -26.80 21.78 21.48
N SER A 535 -25.61 21.18 21.62
CA SER A 535 -24.62 21.58 22.63
C SER A 535 -23.22 21.37 22.11
N TYR A 536 -22.30 22.22 22.51
CA TYR A 536 -20.87 22.09 22.20
C TYR A 536 -20.16 21.04 23.06
N ASP A 537 -20.79 20.63 24.18
CA ASP A 537 -20.15 19.80 25.21
C ASP A 537 -20.78 18.42 25.34
N ILE A 538 -21.87 18.12 24.59
CA ILE A 538 -22.62 16.86 24.62
C ILE A 538 -22.42 16.12 23.32
N LEU A 539 -21.63 15.05 23.35
CA LEU A 539 -21.31 14.24 22.17
C LEU A 539 -22.41 13.19 21.89
N HIS A 540 -22.92 12.53 22.92
CA HIS A 540 -23.96 11.49 22.83
C HIS A 540 -25.29 12.02 23.39
N LYS A 541 -26.13 12.55 22.50
CA LYS A 541 -27.38 13.21 22.87
C LYS A 541 -28.39 12.25 23.53
N THR A 542 -28.39 11.00 23.08
CA THR A 542 -29.30 9.95 23.59
C THR A 542 -29.01 9.60 25.04
N ASP A 543 -27.73 9.58 25.47
CA ASP A 543 -27.33 9.22 26.83
C ASP A 543 -27.84 10.21 27.88
N VAL A 544 -28.01 11.46 27.49
CA VAL A 544 -28.56 12.52 28.37
C VAL A 544 -30.07 12.70 28.19
N GLY A 545 -30.71 11.86 27.33
CA GLY A 545 -32.13 11.99 27.01
C GLY A 545 -32.44 13.25 26.20
N GLY A 546 -31.48 13.69 25.39
CA GLY A 546 -31.53 14.90 24.58
C GLY A 546 -32.20 14.71 23.20
N VAL A 547 -32.86 13.58 22.94
CA VAL A 547 -33.57 13.28 21.68
C VAL A 547 -34.97 12.83 21.94
N VAL A 548 -35.98 13.40 21.22
CA VAL A 548 -37.36 12.94 21.22
C VAL A 548 -37.84 12.84 19.77
N LEU A 549 -38.38 11.67 19.44
CA LEU A 549 -38.85 11.29 18.10
C LEU A 549 -40.39 11.35 17.99
N ASN A 550 -40.88 11.34 16.76
CA ASN A 550 -42.31 11.19 16.44
C ASN A 550 -43.24 12.26 17.07
N LEU A 551 -42.79 13.51 17.07
CA LEU A 551 -43.61 14.62 17.57
C LEU A 551 -44.58 15.07 16.47
N ASP A 552 -45.85 14.88 16.66
CA ASP A 552 -46.95 15.01 15.68
C ASP A 552 -47.82 16.27 15.87
N SER A 553 -47.57 17.07 16.88
CA SER A 553 -48.40 18.23 17.22
C SER A 553 -47.60 19.35 17.92
N GLU A 554 -48.10 20.59 17.87
CA GLU A 554 -47.55 21.73 18.56
C GLU A 554 -47.36 21.50 20.06
N ALA A 555 -48.39 20.88 20.68
CA ALA A 555 -48.38 20.60 22.12
C ALA A 555 -47.25 19.60 22.47
N ALA A 556 -47.08 18.55 21.63
CA ALA A 556 -46.01 17.58 21.80
C ALA A 556 -44.61 18.23 21.63
N VAL A 557 -44.41 19.10 20.65
CA VAL A 557 -43.17 19.82 20.42
C VAL A 557 -42.85 20.75 21.59
N ARG A 558 -43.80 21.50 22.10
CA ARG A 558 -43.62 22.41 23.24
C ARG A 558 -43.24 21.64 24.51
N GLN A 559 -43.92 20.56 24.78
CA GLN A 559 -43.62 19.71 25.94
C GLN A 559 -42.26 19.07 25.82
N ALA A 560 -41.92 18.46 24.66
CA ALA A 560 -40.63 17.83 24.39
C ALA A 560 -39.48 18.82 24.50
N TYR A 561 -39.65 20.09 24.06
CA TYR A 561 -38.66 21.14 24.20
C TYR A 561 -38.31 21.39 25.69
N ALA A 562 -39.33 21.58 26.52
CA ALA A 562 -39.16 21.79 27.95
C ALA A 562 -38.53 20.57 28.65
N ASP A 563 -39.00 19.36 28.32
CA ASP A 563 -38.52 18.11 28.89
C ASP A 563 -37.06 17.85 28.58
N ILE A 564 -36.66 18.01 27.29
CA ILE A 564 -35.23 17.88 26.84
C ILE A 564 -34.39 18.89 27.59
N TRP A 565 -34.81 20.18 27.61
CA TRP A 565 -34.03 21.27 28.17
C TRP A 565 -33.77 21.04 29.68
N ASN A 566 -34.82 20.71 30.44
CA ASN A 566 -34.70 20.46 31.89
C ASN A 566 -33.87 19.20 32.16
N ARG A 567 -34.15 18.09 31.48
CA ARG A 567 -33.44 16.82 31.67
C ARG A 567 -31.96 16.94 31.39
N VAL A 568 -31.57 17.66 30.33
CA VAL A 568 -30.16 17.83 29.96
C VAL A 568 -29.48 18.76 30.98
N ARG A 569 -30.12 19.82 31.45
CA ARG A 569 -29.59 20.70 32.50
C ARG A 569 -29.38 19.97 33.81
N ASP A 570 -30.28 19.07 34.17
CA ASP A 570 -30.17 18.27 35.39
C ASP A 570 -29.00 17.27 35.34
N ARG A 571 -28.78 16.64 34.15
CA ARG A 571 -27.74 15.62 33.93
C ARG A 571 -26.37 16.22 33.67
N ARG A 572 -26.33 17.35 32.97
CA ARG A 572 -25.09 18.05 32.57
C ARG A 572 -25.24 19.57 32.82
N PRO A 573 -25.21 19.99 34.07
CA PRO A 573 -25.37 21.42 34.43
C PRO A 573 -24.25 22.31 33.94
N ASP A 574 -23.10 21.74 33.66
CA ASP A 574 -21.89 22.38 33.15
C ASP A 574 -21.88 22.56 31.63
N ALA A 575 -22.81 21.91 30.89
CA ALA A 575 -22.80 21.94 29.43
C ALA A 575 -23.38 23.25 28.88
N ARG A 576 -22.70 23.79 27.86
CA ARG A 576 -23.17 24.97 27.11
C ARG A 576 -24.20 24.54 26.07
N LEU A 577 -25.46 24.88 26.31
CA LEU A 577 -26.57 24.57 25.43
C LEU A 577 -26.81 25.71 24.44
N SER A 578 -26.82 25.42 23.14
CA SER A 578 -27.05 26.39 22.06
C SER A 578 -28.52 26.52 21.69
N GLY A 579 -29.32 25.48 21.95
CA GLY A 579 -30.74 25.39 21.62
C GLY A 579 -31.17 23.94 21.42
N ILE A 580 -32.28 23.75 20.69
CA ILE A 580 -32.80 22.45 20.29
C ILE A 580 -33.03 22.47 18.79
N THR A 581 -32.49 21.49 18.06
CA THR A 581 -32.73 21.37 16.62
C THR A 581 -34.09 20.71 16.38
N VAL A 582 -34.78 21.22 15.35
CA VAL A 582 -36.05 20.68 14.80
C VAL A 582 -35.75 20.08 13.43
N GLN A 583 -36.11 18.83 13.24
CA GLN A 583 -35.82 18.06 12.04
C GLN A 583 -37.05 17.30 11.60
N PRO A 584 -37.31 17.07 10.30
CA PRO A 584 -38.37 16.18 9.86
C PRO A 584 -38.12 14.75 10.37
N MET A 585 -39.17 14.06 10.79
CA MET A 585 -39.11 12.63 11.08
C MET A 585 -39.01 11.84 9.78
N ILE A 586 -37.85 11.30 9.49
CA ILE A 586 -37.63 10.51 8.28
C ILE A 586 -38.23 9.11 8.48
N ARG A 587 -39.26 8.75 7.69
CA ARG A 587 -39.89 7.43 7.68
C ARG A 587 -39.65 6.78 6.33
N ARG A 588 -38.64 5.90 6.25
CA ARG A 588 -38.33 5.10 5.06
C ARG A 588 -38.45 3.62 5.41
N CYS A 589 -39.57 3.01 5.03
CA CYS A 589 -39.95 1.64 5.43
C CYS A 589 -38.93 0.58 4.96
N ASN A 590 -38.25 0.81 3.84
CA ASN A 590 -37.28 -0.11 3.25
C ASN A 590 -35.84 0.30 3.46
N ALA A 591 -35.56 1.32 4.30
CA ALA A 591 -34.22 1.80 4.49
C ALA A 591 -33.36 0.82 5.31
N ARG A 592 -32.09 0.68 4.89
CA ARG A 592 -31.00 0.05 5.63
C ARG A 592 -30.26 1.14 6.38
N GLU A 593 -30.01 0.91 7.66
CA GLU A 593 -29.18 1.79 8.47
C GLU A 593 -27.71 1.41 8.28
N LEU A 594 -26.94 2.32 7.73
CA LEU A 594 -25.51 2.16 7.47
C LEU A 594 -24.69 3.20 8.23
N MET A 595 -23.41 2.93 8.41
CA MET A 595 -22.46 3.84 9.02
C MET A 595 -21.35 4.16 8.02
N VAL A 596 -21.02 5.45 7.89
CA VAL A 596 -19.86 5.94 7.16
C VAL A 596 -19.05 6.80 8.10
N GLY A 597 -17.80 6.43 8.32
CA GLY A 597 -16.91 7.14 9.23
C GLY A 597 -15.57 7.47 8.60
N VAL A 598 -14.93 8.48 9.17
CA VAL A 598 -13.51 8.81 8.92
C VAL A 598 -12.81 8.88 10.25
N VAL A 599 -11.61 8.28 10.32
CA VAL A 599 -10.74 8.39 11.49
C VAL A 599 -9.33 8.70 11.01
N HIS A 600 -8.69 9.68 11.63
CA HIS A 600 -7.31 10.01 11.33
C HIS A 600 -6.36 9.07 12.08
N ASP A 601 -5.75 8.12 11.36
CA ASP A 601 -4.68 7.27 11.89
C ASP A 601 -3.37 8.06 12.03
N LYS A 602 -2.64 7.81 13.13
CA LYS A 602 -1.39 8.54 13.42
C LYS A 602 -0.27 8.24 12.42
N VAL A 603 -0.35 7.12 11.70
CA VAL A 603 0.64 6.69 10.71
C VAL A 603 0.17 7.03 9.30
N PHE A 604 -1.01 6.56 8.91
CA PHE A 604 -1.50 6.61 7.52
C PHE A 604 -2.43 7.80 7.21
N GLY A 605 -2.67 8.70 8.17
CA GLY A 605 -3.60 9.79 7.96
C GLY A 605 -5.06 9.35 7.92
N PRO A 606 -5.93 9.98 7.11
CA PRO A 606 -7.35 9.67 7.09
C PRO A 606 -7.63 8.26 6.57
N LEU A 607 -8.55 7.57 7.25
CA LEU A 607 -9.09 6.26 6.90
C LEU A 607 -10.60 6.36 6.80
N ILE A 608 -11.17 5.87 5.71
CA ILE A 608 -12.62 5.81 5.52
C ILE A 608 -13.11 4.44 5.97
N SER A 609 -14.17 4.41 6.78
CA SER A 609 -14.82 3.19 7.24
C SER A 609 -16.27 3.13 6.76
N PHE A 610 -16.75 1.93 6.44
CA PHE A 610 -18.10 1.63 6.03
C PHE A 610 -18.58 0.35 6.73
N GLY A 611 -19.84 0.33 7.15
CA GLY A 611 -20.41 -0.85 7.78
C GLY A 611 -21.89 -0.71 8.12
N THR A 612 -22.39 -1.67 8.89
CA THR A 612 -23.75 -1.63 9.44
C THR A 612 -23.89 -0.44 10.40
N GLY A 613 -24.97 0.32 10.30
CA GLY A 613 -25.29 1.46 11.16
C GLY A 613 -26.19 1.11 12.36
N GLY A 614 -26.62 2.15 13.06
CA GLY A 614 -27.52 2.04 14.21
C GLY A 614 -26.82 1.79 15.54
N VAL A 615 -27.58 1.49 16.60
CA VAL A 615 -27.11 1.43 18.00
C VAL A 615 -26.17 0.23 18.26
N ALA A 616 -26.21 -0.81 17.44
CA ALA A 616 -25.46 -2.05 17.65
C ALA A 616 -24.09 -2.08 16.93
N VAL A 617 -23.66 -0.98 16.32
CA VAL A 617 -22.41 -0.88 15.53
C VAL A 617 -21.19 -1.36 16.31
N GLU A 618 -21.06 -0.93 17.56
CA GLU A 618 -19.92 -1.26 18.41
C GLU A 618 -19.86 -2.75 18.79
N VAL A 619 -21.01 -3.39 18.90
CA VAL A 619 -21.14 -4.80 19.30
C VAL A 619 -20.92 -5.73 18.10
N ILE A 620 -21.49 -5.38 16.95
CA ILE A 620 -21.43 -6.22 15.74
C ILE A 620 -20.06 -6.17 15.07
N GLY A 621 -19.35 -5.04 15.14
CA GLY A 621 -18.01 -4.83 14.61
C GLY A 621 -17.90 -5.03 13.09
N ASP A 622 -19.02 -5.00 12.34
CA ASP A 622 -19.07 -5.19 10.89
C ASP A 622 -18.65 -3.91 10.18
N ARG A 623 -17.35 -3.76 9.97
CA ARG A 623 -16.81 -2.61 9.24
C ARG A 623 -15.68 -2.99 8.31
N SER A 624 -15.57 -2.28 7.21
CA SER A 624 -14.45 -2.30 6.28
C SER A 624 -13.75 -0.94 6.30
N VAL A 625 -12.43 -0.95 6.19
CA VAL A 625 -11.59 0.25 6.19
C VAL A 625 -10.82 0.35 4.88
N SER A 626 -10.66 1.59 4.37
CA SER A 626 -9.92 1.90 3.16
C SER A 626 -9.17 3.23 3.28
N LEU A 627 -8.02 3.34 2.58
CA LEU A 627 -7.26 4.58 2.45
C LEU A 627 -7.82 5.41 1.28
N PRO A 628 -8.13 6.71 1.49
CA PRO A 628 -8.42 7.60 0.39
C PRO A 628 -7.15 7.90 -0.44
N PRO A 629 -7.28 8.36 -1.71
CA PRO A 629 -8.51 8.60 -2.44
C PRO A 629 -9.17 7.32 -2.94
N LEU A 630 -10.52 7.34 -3.07
CA LEU A 630 -11.33 6.23 -3.56
C LEU A 630 -11.85 6.49 -4.98
N ASN A 631 -12.12 5.41 -5.71
CA ASN A 631 -12.93 5.39 -6.92
C ASN A 631 -14.03 4.32 -6.79
N GLU A 632 -14.90 4.17 -7.79
CA GLU A 632 -16.00 3.21 -7.74
C GLU A 632 -15.55 1.77 -7.48
N PHE A 633 -14.43 1.34 -8.09
CA PHE A 633 -13.88 0.00 -7.87
C PHE A 633 -13.49 -0.23 -6.40
N LEU A 634 -12.79 0.75 -5.79
CA LEU A 634 -12.36 0.70 -4.40
C LEU A 634 -13.55 0.75 -3.42
N VAL A 635 -14.55 1.59 -3.73
CA VAL A 635 -15.80 1.67 -2.98
C VAL A 635 -16.55 0.34 -3.03
N ASN A 636 -16.74 -0.25 -4.21
CA ASN A 636 -17.39 -1.54 -4.36
C ASN A 636 -16.63 -2.65 -3.62
N ASN A 637 -15.30 -2.64 -3.66
CA ASN A 637 -14.49 -3.57 -2.89
C ASN A 637 -14.68 -3.40 -1.38
N MET A 638 -14.76 -2.16 -0.91
CA MET A 638 -14.98 -1.82 0.49
C MET A 638 -16.36 -2.32 0.97
N ILE A 639 -17.42 -2.08 0.20
CA ILE A 639 -18.78 -2.53 0.50
C ILE A 639 -18.84 -4.06 0.58
N ARG A 640 -18.34 -4.78 -0.44
CA ARG A 640 -18.40 -6.26 -0.53
C ARG A 640 -17.70 -6.98 0.64
N ARG A 641 -16.84 -6.32 1.37
CA ARG A 641 -16.13 -6.88 2.51
C ARG A 641 -16.90 -6.83 3.82
N THR A 642 -18.06 -6.18 3.84
CA THR A 642 -18.94 -6.10 5.00
C THR A 642 -20.07 -7.13 4.94
N ARG A 643 -20.60 -7.49 6.09
CA ARG A 643 -21.83 -8.28 6.18
C ARG A 643 -23.05 -7.48 5.69
N ALA A 644 -23.00 -6.14 5.87
CA ALA A 644 -23.99 -5.21 5.36
C ALA A 644 -24.26 -5.41 3.85
N ALA A 645 -23.23 -5.76 3.06
CA ALA A 645 -23.38 -6.02 1.63
C ALA A 645 -24.48 -7.03 1.29
N LYS A 646 -24.71 -8.03 2.15
CA LYS A 646 -25.75 -9.04 1.96
C LYS A 646 -27.18 -8.49 2.07
N MET A 647 -27.35 -7.32 2.69
CA MET A 647 -28.65 -6.67 2.87
C MET A 647 -28.95 -5.62 1.80
N LEU A 648 -27.98 -5.28 0.95
CA LEU A 648 -28.13 -4.21 -0.05
C LEU A 648 -28.87 -4.65 -1.32
N GLY A 649 -28.90 -5.95 -1.60
CA GLY A 649 -29.75 -6.55 -2.62
C GLY A 649 -31.20 -6.67 -2.18
N GLU A 650 -31.98 -7.45 -2.93
CA GLU A 650 -33.32 -7.87 -2.50
C GLU A 650 -33.22 -8.69 -1.20
N PHE A 651 -33.88 -8.26 -0.15
CA PHE A 651 -33.81 -8.88 1.16
C PHE A 651 -35.17 -8.84 1.87
N ARG A 652 -35.75 -10.01 2.22
CA ARG A 652 -37.00 -10.12 2.98
C ARG A 652 -38.13 -9.19 2.46
N ASN A 653 -38.46 -9.27 1.17
CA ASN A 653 -39.45 -8.43 0.48
C ASN A 653 -39.11 -6.92 0.43
N MET A 654 -37.92 -6.51 0.79
CA MET A 654 -37.45 -5.16 0.55
C MET A 654 -36.72 -5.10 -0.81
N PRO A 655 -36.97 -4.09 -1.65
CA PRO A 655 -36.28 -3.94 -2.93
C PRO A 655 -34.80 -3.71 -2.75
N PRO A 656 -33.99 -3.94 -3.78
CA PRO A 656 -32.55 -3.57 -3.74
C PRO A 656 -32.41 -2.06 -3.52
N VAL A 657 -31.35 -1.67 -2.86
CA VAL A 657 -31.03 -0.26 -2.60
C VAL A 657 -30.46 0.44 -3.83
N ASN A 658 -30.51 1.77 -3.83
CA ASN A 658 -29.81 2.59 -4.83
C ASN A 658 -28.28 2.56 -4.57
N MET A 659 -27.57 1.66 -5.25
CA MET A 659 -26.14 1.48 -5.11
C MET A 659 -25.35 2.69 -5.60
N GLU A 660 -25.81 3.40 -6.63
CA GLU A 660 -25.14 4.60 -7.16
C GLU A 660 -25.14 5.72 -6.12
N ALA A 661 -26.25 5.89 -5.39
CA ALA A 661 -26.32 6.86 -4.30
C ALA A 661 -25.34 6.56 -3.16
N LEU A 662 -25.18 5.27 -2.80
CA LEU A 662 -24.20 4.85 -1.80
C LEU A 662 -22.76 5.07 -2.29
N GLN A 663 -22.47 4.71 -3.53
CA GLN A 663 -21.15 4.93 -4.14
C GLN A 663 -20.81 6.41 -4.18
N SER A 664 -21.74 7.25 -4.64
CA SER A 664 -21.59 8.71 -4.68
C SER A 664 -21.30 9.28 -3.29
N LEU A 665 -22.04 8.88 -2.27
CA LEU A 665 -21.82 9.34 -0.89
C LEU A 665 -20.39 9.00 -0.40
N LEU A 666 -19.93 7.77 -0.61
CA LEU A 666 -18.59 7.33 -0.19
C LEU A 666 -17.48 8.04 -0.97
N LEU A 667 -17.69 8.31 -2.27
CA LEU A 667 -16.77 9.07 -3.10
C LEU A 667 -16.68 10.54 -2.64
N ARG A 668 -17.82 11.17 -2.31
CA ARG A 668 -17.84 12.53 -1.76
C ARG A 668 -17.17 12.64 -0.39
N VAL A 669 -17.33 11.65 0.47
CA VAL A 669 -16.58 11.58 1.74
C VAL A 669 -15.09 11.43 1.47
N SER A 670 -14.69 10.66 0.46
CA SER A 670 -13.28 10.54 0.07
C SER A 670 -12.70 11.86 -0.44
N GLU A 671 -13.44 12.60 -1.25
CA GLU A 671 -13.05 13.92 -1.74
C GLU A 671 -12.92 14.93 -0.59
N LEU A 672 -13.90 14.95 0.32
CA LEU A 672 -13.92 15.81 1.49
C LEU A 672 -12.65 15.66 2.34
N VAL A 673 -12.22 14.43 2.63
CA VAL A 673 -11.01 14.20 3.44
C VAL A 673 -9.72 14.46 2.69
N CYS A 674 -9.71 14.39 1.36
CA CYS A 674 -8.56 14.79 0.56
C CYS A 674 -8.37 16.32 0.58
N GLU A 675 -9.46 17.09 0.49
CA GLU A 675 -9.41 18.55 0.36
C GLU A 675 -9.39 19.30 1.70
N LEU A 676 -9.84 18.66 2.79
CA LEU A 676 -9.94 19.29 4.12
C LEU A 676 -9.02 18.60 5.15
N PRO A 677 -7.74 18.99 5.23
CA PRO A 677 -6.76 18.39 6.14
C PRO A 677 -7.04 18.65 7.63
N HIS A 678 -7.99 19.55 7.94
CA HIS A 678 -8.45 19.86 9.29
C HIS A 678 -9.23 18.70 9.93
N ILE A 679 -9.78 17.79 9.13
CA ILE A 679 -10.66 16.70 9.59
C ILE A 679 -9.83 15.66 10.38
N GLN A 680 -10.28 15.39 11.61
CA GLN A 680 -9.74 14.32 12.46
C GLN A 680 -10.66 13.11 12.49
N GLU A 681 -11.97 13.36 12.58
CA GLU A 681 -12.99 12.31 12.66
C GLU A 681 -14.27 12.79 11.98
N ILE A 682 -14.90 11.90 11.25
CA ILE A 682 -16.29 12.04 10.79
C ILE A 682 -17.02 10.78 11.22
N ASP A 683 -18.22 10.96 11.76
CA ASP A 683 -19.16 9.86 12.05
C ASP A 683 -20.54 10.24 11.48
N ILE A 684 -20.95 9.53 10.44
CA ILE A 684 -22.27 9.66 9.82
C ILE A 684 -23.05 8.39 10.15
N ASN A 685 -23.89 8.45 11.18
CA ASN A 685 -24.61 7.29 11.70
C ASN A 685 -25.96 7.70 12.34
N PRO A 686 -27.10 7.31 11.71
CA PRO A 686 -27.19 6.47 10.55
C PRO A 686 -27.17 7.24 9.21
N VAL A 687 -26.71 6.54 8.18
CA VAL A 687 -27.04 6.81 6.79
C VAL A 687 -28.22 5.91 6.44
N LEU A 688 -29.37 6.48 6.10
CA LEU A 688 -30.52 5.73 5.60
C LEU A 688 -30.38 5.52 4.10
N LEU A 689 -30.37 4.26 3.67
CA LEU A 689 -30.24 3.89 2.26
C LEU A 689 -31.42 2.99 1.83
N ASP A 690 -32.13 3.38 0.78
CA ASP A 690 -33.19 2.62 0.16
C ASP A 690 -33.12 2.67 -1.39
N ASP A 691 -34.18 2.30 -2.07
CA ASP A 691 -34.29 2.37 -3.53
C ASP A 691 -34.35 3.81 -4.07
N GLN A 692 -34.71 4.79 -3.23
CA GLN A 692 -34.80 6.22 -3.60
C GLN A 692 -33.45 6.94 -3.46
N GLY A 693 -32.54 6.46 -2.60
CA GLY A 693 -31.24 7.05 -2.40
C GLY A 693 -30.71 6.98 -0.98
N ALA A 694 -29.58 7.69 -0.76
CA ALA A 694 -28.92 7.79 0.53
C ALA A 694 -29.23 9.12 1.23
N LEU A 695 -29.36 9.10 2.56
CA LEU A 695 -29.59 10.29 3.38
C LEU A 695 -28.84 10.19 4.71
N ALA A 696 -27.95 11.13 4.99
CA ALA A 696 -27.30 11.26 6.29
C ALA A 696 -28.25 11.94 7.29
N VAL A 697 -28.64 11.21 8.33
CA VAL A 697 -29.62 11.69 9.35
C VAL A 697 -28.92 12.32 10.54
N ASP A 698 -27.77 11.78 10.92
CA ASP A 698 -26.93 12.33 11.98
C ASP A 698 -25.47 12.40 11.52
N ALA A 699 -24.77 13.46 11.94
CA ALA A 699 -23.38 13.66 11.57
C ALA A 699 -22.61 14.34 12.69
N ARG A 700 -21.40 13.85 12.97
CA ARG A 700 -20.43 14.43 13.86
C ARG A 700 -19.10 14.64 13.12
N ILE A 701 -18.50 15.82 13.28
CA ILE A 701 -17.19 16.12 12.73
C ILE A 701 -16.30 16.69 13.84
N ILE A 702 -15.10 16.11 13.97
CA ILE A 702 -14.03 16.61 14.84
C ILE A 702 -12.92 17.17 13.96
N VAL A 703 -12.45 18.36 14.30
CA VAL A 703 -11.45 19.10 13.52
C VAL A 703 -10.26 19.52 14.41
N ARG A 704 -9.14 19.82 13.76
CA ARG A 704 -7.95 20.36 14.41
C ARG A 704 -7.40 21.55 13.64
N GLN A 705 -6.60 22.38 14.29
CA GLN A 705 -5.76 23.35 13.63
C GLN A 705 -4.83 22.62 12.64
N TRP A 706 -4.76 23.10 11.43
CA TRP A 706 -3.86 22.62 10.39
C TRP A 706 -2.91 23.74 10.00
N GLN A 707 -1.61 23.48 10.03
CA GLN A 707 -0.61 24.37 9.49
C GLN A 707 -0.28 23.90 8.07
N PRO A 708 -0.43 24.76 7.05
CA PRO A 708 -0.07 24.39 5.69
C PRO A 708 1.39 23.92 5.63
N GLY A 709 1.61 22.69 5.22
CA GLY A 709 2.91 22.18 4.84
C GLY A 709 3.33 22.72 3.47
N ARG A 710 4.54 22.35 3.01
CA ARG A 710 4.98 22.70 1.65
C ARG A 710 4.14 22.02 0.57
N ASP A 711 3.53 20.88 0.86
CA ASP A 711 2.72 20.06 -0.04
C ASP A 711 1.25 20.06 0.42
N ARG A 712 0.34 20.40 -0.51
CA ARG A 712 -1.12 20.48 -0.31
C ARG A 712 -1.71 19.25 0.35
N TYR A 713 -1.26 18.06 -0.06
CA TYR A 713 -1.78 16.77 0.40
C TYR A 713 -0.87 16.07 1.42
N SER A 714 -0.07 16.84 2.19
CA SER A 714 0.89 16.27 3.17
C SER A 714 0.26 15.40 4.26
N HIS A 715 -1.05 15.50 4.50
CA HIS A 715 -1.83 14.68 5.43
C HIS A 715 -2.21 13.30 4.87
N MET A 716 -2.00 13.05 3.58
CA MET A 716 -2.43 11.83 2.87
C MET A 716 -1.28 10.84 2.72
N ALA A 717 -1.51 9.55 2.97
CA ALA A 717 -0.54 8.48 2.68
C ALA A 717 -0.43 8.15 1.18
N ILE A 718 -1.49 8.41 0.41
CA ILE A 718 -1.52 8.27 -1.05
C ILE A 718 -1.85 9.63 -1.64
N TYR A 719 -1.01 10.10 -2.56
CA TYR A 719 -1.23 11.39 -3.21
C TYR A 719 -2.43 11.31 -4.16
N PRO A 720 -3.45 12.16 -4.00
CA PRO A 720 -4.60 12.17 -4.92
C PRO A 720 -4.21 12.73 -6.30
N TYR A 721 -5.10 12.54 -7.28
CA TYR A 721 -4.96 13.16 -8.59
C TYR A 721 -4.92 14.69 -8.45
N PRO A 722 -3.87 15.38 -8.97
CA PRO A 722 -3.70 16.83 -8.78
C PRO A 722 -4.54 17.62 -9.77
N ALA A 723 -5.86 17.62 -9.63
CA ALA A 723 -6.82 18.29 -10.52
C ALA A 723 -6.58 19.80 -10.64
N HIS A 724 -6.04 20.45 -9.60
CA HIS A 724 -5.71 21.87 -9.59
C HIS A 724 -4.64 22.28 -10.64
N LEU A 725 -3.93 21.30 -11.20
CA LEU A 725 -2.97 21.53 -12.30
C LEU A 725 -3.63 21.52 -13.69
N GLU A 726 -4.93 21.27 -13.78
CA GLU A 726 -5.64 21.34 -15.05
C GLU A 726 -5.80 22.80 -15.49
N ARG A 727 -5.37 23.12 -16.72
CA ARG A 727 -5.44 24.47 -17.29
C ARG A 727 -5.84 24.45 -18.76
N GLN A 728 -6.69 25.40 -19.13
CA GLN A 728 -6.97 25.70 -20.54
C GLN A 728 -5.93 26.71 -21.03
N VAL A 729 -5.28 26.40 -22.14
CA VAL A 729 -4.26 27.23 -22.78
C VAL A 729 -4.50 27.27 -24.28
N HIS A 730 -3.84 28.17 -24.99
CA HIS A 730 -3.91 28.26 -26.45
C HIS A 730 -2.53 28.04 -27.07
N CYS A 731 -2.49 27.25 -28.13
CA CYS A 731 -1.32 27.15 -29.00
C CYS A 731 -1.08 28.48 -29.74
N ARG A 732 0.07 28.63 -30.37
CA ARG A 732 0.38 29.88 -31.12
C ARG A 732 -0.56 30.15 -32.28
N ASP A 733 -1.14 29.13 -32.88
CA ASP A 733 -2.14 29.19 -33.94
C ASP A 733 -3.56 29.51 -33.42
N GLY A 734 -3.74 29.70 -32.10
CA GLY A 734 -5.01 29.96 -31.46
C GLY A 734 -5.82 28.70 -31.11
N MET A 735 -5.35 27.50 -31.40
CA MET A 735 -6.04 26.25 -31.06
C MET A 735 -6.13 26.09 -29.51
N PRO A 736 -7.34 25.85 -28.97
CA PRO A 736 -7.49 25.56 -27.54
C PRO A 736 -6.90 24.19 -27.19
N MET A 737 -6.16 24.14 -26.09
CA MET A 737 -5.54 22.93 -25.56
C MET A 737 -5.77 22.83 -24.05
N THR A 738 -6.14 21.65 -23.58
CA THR A 738 -6.18 21.34 -22.15
C THR A 738 -4.84 20.74 -21.73
N VAL A 739 -4.15 21.38 -20.79
CA VAL A 739 -3.00 20.78 -20.11
C VAL A 739 -3.46 20.23 -18.79
N ARG A 740 -3.25 18.92 -18.57
CA ARG A 740 -3.64 18.24 -17.34
C ARG A 740 -2.70 17.08 -16.98
N PRO A 741 -2.68 16.61 -15.72
CA PRO A 741 -2.03 15.36 -15.36
C PRO A 741 -2.61 14.18 -16.14
N ILE A 742 -1.77 13.19 -16.46
CA ILE A 742 -2.20 11.99 -17.18
C ILE A 742 -3.01 11.09 -16.25
N ARG A 743 -4.01 10.38 -16.79
CA ARG A 743 -4.90 9.46 -16.07
C ARG A 743 -4.72 8.03 -16.60
N PRO A 744 -5.08 6.99 -15.83
CA PRO A 744 -5.07 5.61 -16.32
C PRO A 744 -5.91 5.40 -17.57
N GLU A 745 -7.05 6.10 -17.67
CA GLU A 745 -8.01 6.06 -18.78
C GLU A 745 -7.39 6.57 -20.10
N ASP A 746 -6.32 7.38 -20.01
CA ASP A 746 -5.62 7.90 -21.19
C ASP A 746 -4.76 6.85 -21.90
N ALA A 747 -4.74 5.60 -21.45
CA ALA A 747 -3.87 4.56 -22.00
C ALA A 747 -4.09 4.34 -23.52
N ALA A 748 -5.34 4.35 -23.99
CA ALA A 748 -5.67 4.24 -25.41
C ALA A 748 -5.18 5.47 -26.20
N MET A 749 -5.45 6.67 -25.69
CA MET A 749 -5.03 7.94 -26.26
C MET A 749 -3.49 8.07 -26.28
N HIS A 750 -2.81 7.66 -25.21
CA HIS A 750 -1.35 7.66 -25.12
C HIS A 750 -0.72 6.67 -26.13
N ARG A 751 -1.36 5.51 -26.37
CA ARG A 751 -0.93 4.58 -27.42
C ARG A 751 -1.07 5.20 -28.80
N GLY A 752 -2.19 5.85 -29.10
CA GLY A 752 -2.40 6.60 -30.36
C GLY A 752 -1.37 7.70 -30.56
N PHE A 753 -1.07 8.46 -29.51
CA PHE A 753 0.00 9.45 -29.50
C PHE A 753 1.36 8.84 -29.86
N PHE A 754 1.75 7.74 -29.22
CA PHE A 754 3.02 7.07 -29.48
C PHE A 754 3.17 6.58 -30.93
N HIS A 755 2.09 6.06 -31.52
CA HIS A 755 2.08 5.62 -32.93
C HIS A 755 2.21 6.78 -33.92
N LYS A 756 1.74 7.98 -33.57
CA LYS A 756 1.83 9.18 -34.40
C LYS A 756 3.21 9.88 -34.33
N LEU A 757 4.12 9.44 -33.46
CA LEU A 757 5.50 9.97 -33.40
C LEU A 757 6.36 9.40 -34.53
N SER A 758 7.26 10.21 -35.09
CA SER A 758 8.31 9.73 -36.00
C SER A 758 9.31 8.79 -35.30
N ASP A 759 10.04 7.98 -36.06
CA ASP A 759 11.08 7.10 -35.53
C ASP A 759 12.19 7.90 -34.81
N GLU A 760 12.52 9.07 -35.34
CA GLU A 760 13.50 9.98 -34.73
C GLU A 760 13.00 10.51 -33.37
N THR A 761 11.77 10.97 -33.30
CA THR A 761 11.17 11.48 -32.06
C THR A 761 11.04 10.37 -31.00
N ARG A 762 10.67 9.16 -31.41
CA ARG A 762 10.65 7.98 -30.51
C ARG A 762 12.02 7.64 -29.98
N TYR A 763 13.03 7.60 -30.88
CA TYR A 763 14.41 7.32 -30.49
C TYR A 763 14.97 8.39 -29.51
N ASN A 764 14.78 9.67 -29.83
CA ASN A 764 15.18 10.78 -28.97
C ASN A 764 14.53 10.75 -27.58
N ARG A 765 13.30 10.20 -27.48
CA ARG A 765 12.56 10.10 -26.22
C ARG A 765 12.96 8.88 -25.39
N LEU A 766 13.17 7.72 -26.00
CA LEU A 766 13.36 6.45 -25.28
C LEU A 766 14.82 5.99 -25.25
N MET A 767 15.68 6.66 -26.00
CA MET A 767 17.08 6.25 -26.20
C MET A 767 17.18 4.80 -26.70
N ASN A 768 16.10 4.31 -27.38
CA ASN A 768 15.98 2.95 -27.88
C ASN A 768 15.01 2.88 -29.07
N THR A 769 15.20 1.91 -29.96
CA THR A 769 14.40 1.67 -31.16
C THR A 769 13.16 0.82 -30.86
N LEU A 770 12.24 1.34 -30.04
CA LEU A 770 10.97 0.67 -29.73
C LEU A 770 9.90 1.04 -30.76
N ARG A 771 9.27 0.03 -31.37
CA ARG A 771 8.15 0.20 -32.30
C ARG A 771 6.79 0.24 -31.62
N GLU A 772 6.64 -0.48 -30.50
CA GLU A 772 5.41 -0.56 -29.72
C GLU A 772 5.70 -0.51 -28.21
N LEU A 773 4.77 0.06 -27.46
CA LEU A 773 4.81 0.03 -26.01
C LEU A 773 4.19 -1.27 -25.49
N SER A 774 4.94 -2.03 -24.70
CA SER A 774 4.39 -3.20 -24.01
C SER A 774 3.26 -2.80 -23.04
N PRO A 775 2.33 -3.72 -22.70
CA PRO A 775 1.30 -3.45 -21.69
C PRO A 775 1.88 -2.95 -20.35
N ALA A 776 3.02 -3.51 -19.91
CA ALA A 776 3.70 -3.09 -18.70
C ALA A 776 4.27 -1.66 -18.79
N MET A 777 4.79 -1.27 -19.95
CA MET A 777 5.24 0.12 -20.19
C MET A 777 4.05 1.08 -20.22
N MET A 778 2.91 0.67 -20.81
CA MET A 778 1.70 1.50 -20.82
C MET A 778 1.20 1.80 -19.41
N VAL A 779 1.12 0.76 -18.56
CA VAL A 779 0.79 0.92 -17.14
C VAL A 779 1.76 1.89 -16.47
N ARG A 780 3.07 1.75 -16.69
CA ARG A 780 4.10 2.64 -16.12
C ARG A 780 3.95 4.09 -16.59
N PHE A 781 3.48 4.33 -17.82
CA PHE A 781 3.35 5.68 -18.36
C PHE A 781 2.06 6.39 -17.95
N THR A 782 0.99 5.66 -17.64
CA THR A 782 -0.32 6.23 -17.34
C THR A 782 -0.77 6.09 -15.89
N GLN A 783 -0.26 5.10 -15.15
CA GLN A 783 -0.65 4.88 -13.76
C GLN A 783 0.46 5.38 -12.82
N LEU A 784 0.52 6.69 -12.63
CA LEU A 784 1.56 7.34 -11.88
C LEU A 784 1.34 7.29 -10.35
N ASP A 785 2.43 7.30 -9.64
CA ASP A 785 2.46 7.70 -8.25
C ASP A 785 2.78 9.20 -8.16
N TYR A 786 1.74 10.01 -8.03
CA TYR A 786 1.90 11.47 -7.98
C TYR A 786 2.73 11.96 -6.78
N ALA A 787 3.05 11.12 -5.80
CA ALA A 787 4.02 11.48 -4.76
C ALA A 787 5.45 11.60 -5.31
N ARG A 788 5.80 10.78 -6.32
CA ARG A 788 7.17 10.68 -6.87
C ARG A 788 7.31 11.15 -8.31
N GLU A 789 6.25 11.08 -9.08
CA GLU A 789 6.25 11.32 -10.50
C GLU A 789 5.16 12.33 -10.87
N MET A 790 5.38 13.07 -11.93
CA MET A 790 4.37 13.90 -12.56
C MET A 790 4.46 13.71 -14.06
N ALA A 791 3.33 13.59 -14.75
CA ALA A 791 3.26 13.71 -16.19
C ALA A 791 2.09 14.61 -16.56
N LEU A 792 2.38 15.68 -17.27
CA LEU A 792 1.39 16.59 -17.84
C LEU A 792 1.24 16.27 -19.32
N ILE A 793 0.01 16.17 -19.78
CA ILE A 793 -0.33 15.95 -21.17
C ILE A 793 -1.04 17.17 -21.74
N GLY A 794 -0.70 17.54 -22.99
CA GLY A 794 -1.47 18.50 -23.78
C GLY A 794 -2.49 17.74 -24.62
N VAL A 795 -3.78 18.04 -24.44
CA VAL A 795 -4.92 17.40 -25.11
C VAL A 795 -5.62 18.44 -25.99
N VAL A 796 -5.84 18.09 -27.25
CA VAL A 796 -6.61 18.86 -28.21
C VAL A 796 -7.76 18.04 -28.78
N GLN A 797 -8.74 18.69 -29.39
CA GLN A 797 -9.81 18.03 -30.14
C GLN A 797 -9.38 17.80 -31.58
N GLU A 798 -9.27 16.52 -32.00
CA GLU A 798 -9.03 16.12 -33.39
C GLU A 798 -10.20 15.29 -33.90
N HIS A 799 -10.88 15.75 -34.95
CA HIS A 799 -12.04 15.04 -35.54
C HIS A 799 -13.16 14.71 -34.53
N GLY A 800 -13.32 15.54 -33.48
CA GLY A 800 -14.33 15.33 -32.41
C GLY A 800 -13.92 14.38 -31.31
N GLU A 801 -12.66 13.90 -31.32
CA GLU A 801 -12.09 13.06 -30.26
C GLU A 801 -10.91 13.75 -29.57
N ASP A 802 -10.69 13.44 -28.29
CA ASP A 802 -9.53 13.89 -27.54
C ASP A 802 -8.25 13.23 -28.07
N ALA A 803 -7.21 14.02 -28.30
CA ALA A 803 -5.91 13.53 -28.77
C ALA A 803 -4.76 14.17 -27.98
N ILE A 804 -3.80 13.35 -27.53
CA ILE A 804 -2.56 13.84 -26.91
C ILE A 804 -1.63 14.36 -28.01
N VAL A 805 -1.12 15.59 -27.81
CA VAL A 805 -0.15 16.25 -28.72
C VAL A 805 1.21 16.48 -28.09
N GLY A 806 1.32 16.36 -26.77
CA GLY A 806 2.59 16.49 -26.05
C GLY A 806 2.52 15.92 -24.64
N VAL A 807 3.66 15.49 -24.14
CA VAL A 807 3.82 14.95 -22.79
C VAL A 807 5.10 15.52 -22.18
N SER A 808 5.00 16.17 -21.03
CA SER A 808 6.12 16.46 -20.15
C SER A 808 6.03 15.63 -18.88
N ARG A 809 7.16 15.19 -18.36
CA ARG A 809 7.20 14.34 -17.16
C ARG A 809 8.40 14.68 -16.32
N PHE A 810 8.28 14.52 -14.99
CA PHE A 810 9.44 14.36 -14.12
C PHE A 810 9.28 13.13 -13.22
N VAL A 811 10.42 12.60 -12.79
CA VAL A 811 10.54 11.59 -11.75
C VAL A 811 11.47 12.14 -10.68
N THR A 812 11.02 12.15 -9.43
CA THR A 812 11.81 12.63 -8.30
C THR A 812 12.98 11.68 -8.07
N ASN A 813 14.17 12.23 -7.95
CA ASN A 813 15.36 11.48 -7.63
C ASN A 813 15.35 11.01 -6.17
N PRO A 814 16.12 9.97 -5.82
CA PRO A 814 16.16 9.44 -4.46
C PRO A 814 16.64 10.42 -3.39
N ASP A 815 17.30 11.53 -3.76
CA ASP A 815 17.71 12.61 -2.85
C ASP A 815 16.52 13.45 -2.35
N ALA A 816 15.34 13.30 -2.95
CA ALA A 816 14.10 14.04 -2.70
C ALA A 816 14.21 15.58 -2.89
N ASP A 817 15.35 16.07 -3.40
CA ASP A 817 15.63 17.48 -3.67
C ASP A 817 15.71 17.79 -5.19
N SER A 818 15.95 16.76 -6.00
CA SER A 818 16.07 16.88 -7.46
C SER A 818 15.11 15.96 -8.22
N CYS A 819 14.90 16.24 -9.50
CA CYS A 819 14.10 15.39 -10.39
C CYS A 819 14.68 15.33 -11.81
N GLU A 820 14.48 14.18 -12.47
CA GLU A 820 14.81 13.99 -13.88
C GLU A 820 13.59 14.29 -14.74
N PHE A 821 13.74 15.15 -15.75
CA PHE A 821 12.64 15.48 -16.66
C PHE A 821 12.72 14.75 -18.00
N ALA A 822 11.57 14.69 -18.67
CA ALA A 822 11.47 14.28 -20.06
C ALA A 822 10.34 15.04 -20.76
N LEU A 823 10.53 15.37 -22.02
CA LEU A 823 9.57 16.07 -22.87
C LEU A 823 9.47 15.39 -24.23
N VAL A 824 8.25 15.25 -24.74
CA VAL A 824 8.00 14.83 -26.13
C VAL A 824 6.79 15.56 -26.68
N ILE A 825 6.93 16.08 -27.91
CA ILE A 825 5.86 16.77 -28.64
C ILE A 825 5.69 16.03 -29.96
N ARG A 826 4.44 15.77 -30.36
CA ARG A 826 4.10 15.17 -31.65
C ARG A 826 4.65 16.02 -32.80
N ASP A 827 5.20 15.41 -33.83
CA ASP A 827 6.01 16.06 -34.87
C ASP A 827 5.27 17.21 -35.57
N ASP A 828 3.98 17.06 -35.85
CA ASP A 828 3.11 18.03 -36.48
C ASP A 828 2.72 19.22 -35.57
N PHE A 829 2.96 19.11 -34.25
CA PHE A 829 2.73 20.18 -33.27
C PHE A 829 4.03 20.84 -32.76
N GLN A 830 5.17 20.45 -33.30
CA GLN A 830 6.44 21.09 -32.97
C GLN A 830 6.49 22.53 -33.50
N GLY A 831 7.25 23.40 -32.80
CA GLY A 831 7.38 24.80 -33.17
C GLY A 831 6.23 25.71 -32.75
N GLN A 832 5.12 25.18 -32.26
CA GLN A 832 3.92 25.93 -31.84
C GLN A 832 3.97 26.45 -30.39
N GLY A 833 5.07 26.24 -29.67
CA GLY A 833 5.25 26.72 -28.30
C GLY A 833 4.83 25.73 -27.21
N LEU A 834 4.27 24.56 -27.57
CA LEU A 834 3.75 23.57 -26.63
C LEU A 834 4.82 23.11 -25.64
N GLY A 835 6.04 22.84 -26.12
CA GLY A 835 7.13 22.38 -25.26
C GLY A 835 7.46 23.37 -24.14
N ARG A 836 7.35 24.68 -24.41
CA ARG A 836 7.52 25.72 -23.39
C ARG A 836 6.40 25.69 -22.39
N ILE A 837 5.14 25.66 -22.84
CA ILE A 837 3.95 25.64 -21.96
C ILE A 837 3.99 24.45 -21.01
N LEU A 838 4.24 23.24 -21.54
CA LEU A 838 4.30 22.02 -20.77
C LEU A 838 5.45 22.01 -19.74
N MET A 839 6.62 22.55 -20.11
CA MET A 839 7.76 22.64 -19.18
C MET A 839 7.56 23.67 -18.09
N GLU A 840 7.00 24.87 -18.41
CA GLU A 840 6.71 25.90 -17.42
C GLU A 840 5.73 25.40 -16.36
N GLN A 841 4.67 24.68 -16.77
CA GLN A 841 3.74 24.06 -15.83
C GLN A 841 4.39 22.89 -15.05
N LEU A 842 5.29 22.14 -15.67
CA LEU A 842 6.04 21.11 -15.00
C LEU A 842 6.97 21.67 -13.91
N PHE A 843 7.57 22.87 -14.14
CA PHE A 843 8.34 23.59 -13.11
C PHE A 843 7.47 23.99 -11.93
N ASP A 844 6.26 24.50 -12.19
CA ASP A 844 5.33 24.86 -11.12
C ASP A 844 4.97 23.64 -10.27
N ALA A 845 4.66 22.51 -10.90
CA ALA A 845 4.38 21.26 -10.21
C ALA A 845 5.58 20.73 -9.41
N ALA A 846 6.82 20.89 -9.90
CA ALA A 846 8.02 20.51 -9.19
C ALA A 846 8.31 21.43 -7.99
N ARG A 847 8.10 22.73 -8.12
CA ARG A 847 8.22 23.70 -7.02
C ARG A 847 7.21 23.45 -5.91
N GLU A 848 5.96 23.15 -6.28
CA GLU A 848 4.90 22.80 -5.32
C GLU A 848 5.30 21.60 -4.47
N LYS A 849 6.03 20.63 -5.04
CA LYS A 849 6.59 19.49 -4.30
C LYS A 849 7.85 19.83 -3.49
N GLY A 850 8.37 21.05 -3.60
CA GLY A 850 9.57 21.49 -2.89
C GLY A 850 10.88 21.01 -3.51
N LEU A 851 10.85 20.54 -4.76
CA LEU A 851 12.06 20.16 -5.50
C LEU A 851 12.86 21.43 -5.84
N LYS A 852 14.19 21.32 -5.79
CA LYS A 852 15.12 22.44 -5.97
C LYS A 852 15.81 22.41 -7.32
N VAL A 853 16.00 21.23 -7.89
CA VAL A 853 16.77 21.05 -9.12
C VAL A 853 16.00 20.16 -10.08
N MET A 854 15.96 20.54 -11.36
CA MET A 854 15.47 19.71 -12.44
C MET A 854 16.60 19.45 -13.43
N GLU A 855 16.84 18.19 -13.75
CA GLU A 855 17.93 17.76 -14.62
C GLU A 855 17.44 16.79 -15.70
N GLY A 856 18.22 16.62 -16.77
CA GLY A 856 17.88 15.65 -17.82
C GLY A 856 18.99 15.48 -18.83
N GLU A 857 19.04 14.29 -19.42
CA GLU A 857 19.97 13.88 -20.45
C GLU A 857 19.39 14.14 -21.85
N ILE A 858 20.15 14.75 -22.73
CA ILE A 858 19.72 15.12 -24.08
C ILE A 858 20.80 14.73 -25.07
N PHE A 859 20.43 14.07 -26.18
CA PHE A 859 21.38 13.79 -27.24
C PHE A 859 22.03 15.10 -27.77
N ALA A 860 23.37 15.08 -27.94
CA ALA A 860 24.13 16.23 -28.39
C ALA A 860 23.72 16.71 -29.81
N ASN A 861 23.13 15.85 -30.62
CA ASN A 861 22.60 16.15 -31.95
C ASN A 861 21.14 16.69 -31.92
N ASN A 862 20.42 16.60 -30.81
CA ASN A 862 19.05 17.12 -30.68
C ASN A 862 19.05 18.64 -30.47
N THR A 863 19.43 19.37 -31.52
CA THR A 863 19.60 20.83 -31.47
C THR A 863 18.33 21.60 -31.09
N ASN A 864 17.14 21.08 -31.45
CA ASN A 864 15.86 21.72 -31.12
C ASN A 864 15.58 21.65 -29.60
N MET A 865 15.80 20.51 -28.99
CA MET A 865 15.65 20.34 -27.54
C MET A 865 16.68 21.19 -26.78
N LEU A 866 17.95 21.17 -27.19
CA LEU A 866 18.99 21.98 -26.57
C LEU A 866 18.68 23.49 -26.62
N LYS A 867 18.20 24.02 -27.76
CA LYS A 867 17.76 25.41 -27.89
C LYS A 867 16.57 25.73 -26.99
N LEU A 868 15.62 24.79 -26.84
CA LEU A 868 14.47 24.99 -25.95
C LEU A 868 14.93 25.03 -24.49
N MET A 869 15.79 24.13 -24.06
CA MET A 869 16.29 24.10 -22.68
C MET A 869 17.08 25.36 -22.34
N THR A 870 17.93 25.85 -23.26
CA THR A 870 18.61 27.14 -23.06
C THR A 870 17.62 28.30 -22.87
N LYS A 871 16.56 28.37 -23.70
CA LYS A 871 15.50 29.39 -23.57
C LYS A 871 14.72 29.31 -22.26
N LEU A 872 14.61 28.10 -21.70
CA LEU A 872 13.94 27.83 -20.43
C LEU A 872 14.87 28.04 -19.22
N GLY A 873 16.15 28.43 -19.47
CA GLY A 873 17.10 28.75 -18.42
C GLY A 873 17.79 27.51 -17.81
N PHE A 874 17.93 26.44 -18.57
CA PHE A 874 18.81 25.33 -18.18
C PHE A 874 20.26 25.65 -18.52
N GLU A 875 21.15 25.25 -17.63
CA GLU A 875 22.59 25.18 -17.89
C GLU A 875 22.92 23.89 -18.61
N LEU A 876 23.61 23.96 -19.75
CA LEU A 876 23.99 22.81 -20.54
C LEU A 876 25.47 22.48 -20.31
N GLY A 877 25.77 21.24 -19.83
CA GLY A 877 27.12 20.75 -19.61
C GLY A 877 27.41 19.45 -20.38
N PRO A 878 28.68 19.02 -20.42
CA PRO A 878 29.04 17.71 -20.95
C PRO A 878 28.49 16.63 -20.01
N HIS A 879 28.09 15.48 -20.58
CA HIS A 879 27.79 14.30 -19.78
C HIS A 879 29.10 13.62 -19.33
N THR A 880 29.13 13.13 -18.06
CA THR A 880 30.36 12.61 -17.44
C THR A 880 30.84 11.29 -18.05
N GLU A 881 29.95 10.47 -18.58
CA GLU A 881 30.24 9.10 -19.04
C GLU A 881 30.02 8.91 -20.56
N ASP A 882 29.18 9.71 -21.20
CA ASP A 882 28.85 9.57 -22.63
C ASP A 882 29.01 10.92 -23.38
N PRO A 883 29.99 11.07 -24.28
CA PRO A 883 30.16 12.28 -25.11
C PRO A 883 29.00 12.58 -26.05
N GLY A 884 28.19 11.57 -26.41
CA GLY A 884 27.01 11.69 -27.24
C GLY A 884 25.81 12.38 -26.55
N LEU A 885 25.90 12.59 -25.23
CA LEU A 885 24.88 13.21 -24.41
C LEU A 885 25.31 14.58 -23.85
N ARG A 886 24.34 15.40 -23.52
CA ARG A 886 24.47 16.66 -22.77
C ARG A 886 23.61 16.58 -21.52
N MET A 887 24.13 17.06 -20.41
CA MET A 887 23.37 17.23 -19.19
C MET A 887 22.76 18.65 -19.18
N ALA A 888 21.46 18.74 -19.04
CA ALA A 888 20.71 19.98 -18.82
C ALA A 888 20.28 20.07 -17.35
N VAL A 889 20.67 21.14 -16.66
CA VAL A 889 20.40 21.33 -15.22
C VAL A 889 19.76 22.69 -15.01
N LYS A 890 18.70 22.77 -14.22
CA LYS A 890 18.00 23.99 -13.86
C LYS A 890 17.71 24.05 -12.36
N GLN A 891 18.04 25.18 -11.73
CA GLN A 891 17.53 25.52 -10.40
C GLN A 891 16.06 25.97 -10.52
N LEU A 892 15.17 25.37 -9.71
CA LEU A 892 13.72 25.59 -9.76
C LEU A 892 13.27 26.79 -8.93
#